data_16f3b3153573a600b840800f8d2c88a2
#
_entry.id   16f3b3153573a600b840800f8d2c88a2
#
_cell.length_a   1.000
_cell.length_b   1.000
_cell.length_c   1.000
_cell.angle_alpha   90.00
_cell.angle_beta   90.00
_cell.angle_gamma   90.00
#
_symmetry.space_group_name_H-M   'P 1'
#
loop_
_entity.id
_entity.type
_entity.pdbx_description
1 polymer ?
#
loop_
_entity_poly.entity_id
_entity_poly.type
_entity_poly.pdbx_seq_one_letter_code
_entity_poly.pdbx_strand_id
1 'polypeptide(L)'
;MSKQNTSSKGFAPWRWLKRMFFGASKEYTLADERYDSPGKLAVKRFFRNPLAVIALVILVGMFLFVFIGPIFAPVDLTETGSEMLHVNVRPTMSLMKLPDDMKDGAVDISSRGTFTIGVRTDGNMYTWGYYTHTKDPKLNPLNIPDEVKNAKIVHAAAGTDHAVAISEDGHVYAWGAYDNGQYGWDGSMIASARKQPEELMGDNTIDASQVRQLVAGNQVTAILMEDGTIYAWGNDGLNATNLSSVIKHGKKESKLVKLAFTNDGLYGIDEDGNFVPGKSSKFNTITIQDENGQNKVVDIFEYIGDRKIVDIAATGGAIALVTDDGELIVAGMKEATPVIPEGDTIKHVSGGTRHFTLVTEQGRVYAWGQNFRKQCEVPADLQEAGAVDTVFSSGFQNYAFKDGKFVEAWGLKGYVFGTDDMGRDVFNRLMNGGKMTMTIGAVAVIVSTIIGIIVGCISGYFGGWVDILLMRVTEIVGAIPFLPFALVLSAILQSSDLHENTRIFIIMLILGLLSWTGLAKLIRGQILAEREKEFVTAARSMGVKEGRIAFKHILPNVISVILVSVTLDFAGCMLTESSLSYLGFGVQLPRPTWGNMLDGSRNALVIQSYWWRWVFPALFLSIVVICINIIGDTLREVLDPKSEVDK
;
A
#
# COMPACT_ATOMS: atom_id res chain seq x y z
N MET A 1 -31.89 32.35 -50.97
CA MET A 1 -32.16 31.44 -49.83
C MET A 1 -30.83 30.78 -49.42
N SER A 2 -30.17 31.34 -48.39
CA SER A 2 -28.86 30.93 -47.90
C SER A 2 -29.03 29.84 -46.84
N LYS A 3 -28.34 28.72 -46.99
CA LYS A 3 -28.20 27.70 -45.94
C LYS A 3 -27.05 28.09 -45.04
N GLN A 4 -27.35 28.48 -43.82
CA GLN A 4 -26.40 28.63 -42.72
C GLN A 4 -25.89 27.27 -42.30
N ASN A 5 -24.58 27.08 -42.40
CA ASN A 5 -23.84 25.93 -41.86
C ASN A 5 -23.46 26.23 -40.41
N THR A 6 -24.13 25.62 -39.46
CA THR A 6 -23.77 25.66 -38.04
C THR A 6 -22.61 24.70 -37.79
N SER A 7 -21.38 25.23 -37.70
CA SER A 7 -20.20 24.45 -37.27
C SER A 7 -20.26 24.24 -35.75
N SER A 8 -20.35 22.99 -35.31
CA SER A 8 -20.19 22.57 -33.94
C SER A 8 -18.79 22.97 -33.43
N LYS A 9 -18.73 23.80 -32.39
CA LYS A 9 -17.51 24.15 -31.66
C LYS A 9 -17.04 22.93 -30.87
N GLY A 10 -16.19 22.10 -31.44
CA GLY A 10 -15.52 21.03 -30.73
C GLY A 10 -14.56 21.56 -29.65
N PHE A 11 -14.46 20.83 -28.57
CA PHE A 11 -13.70 21.13 -27.36
C PHE A 11 -12.24 21.57 -27.65
N ALA A 12 -11.81 22.69 -27.07
CA ALA A 12 -10.55 23.37 -27.37
C ALA A 12 -9.25 22.52 -27.16
N PRO A 13 -9.16 21.62 -26.18
CA PRO A 13 -8.00 20.75 -25.99
C PRO A 13 -7.74 19.76 -27.14
N TRP A 14 -8.82 19.24 -27.74
CA TRP A 14 -8.73 18.28 -28.84
C TRP A 14 -8.21 18.91 -30.14
N ARG A 15 -8.54 20.18 -30.38
CA ARG A 15 -7.99 20.94 -31.52
C ARG A 15 -6.51 21.27 -31.33
N TRP A 16 -6.08 21.50 -30.09
CA TRP A 16 -4.68 21.72 -29.73
C TRP A 16 -3.86 20.44 -29.90
N LEU A 17 -4.34 19.27 -29.39
CA LEU A 17 -3.74 17.95 -29.61
C LEU A 17 -3.67 17.58 -31.10
N LYS A 18 -4.73 17.81 -31.87
CA LYS A 18 -4.75 17.55 -33.30
C LYS A 18 -3.78 18.43 -34.09
N ARG A 19 -3.56 19.68 -33.67
CA ARG A 19 -2.50 20.55 -34.21
C ARG A 19 -1.09 20.10 -33.80
N MET A 20 -0.93 19.56 -32.60
CA MET A 20 0.35 19.06 -32.06
C MET A 20 0.80 17.78 -32.77
N PHE A 21 -0.12 16.84 -33.06
CA PHE A 21 0.21 15.54 -33.68
C PHE A 21 0.08 15.51 -35.20
N PHE A 22 -0.72 16.39 -35.82
CA PHE A 22 -1.03 16.41 -37.24
C PHE A 22 -1.01 17.81 -37.83
N GLY A 23 -0.40 18.78 -37.14
CA GLY A 23 -0.45 20.18 -37.50
C GLY A 23 0.28 20.50 -38.80
N ALA A 24 -0.42 21.19 -39.67
CA ALA A 24 0.18 21.85 -40.84
C ALA A 24 1.42 22.64 -40.40
N SER A 25 2.55 22.31 -40.99
CA SER A 25 3.76 23.11 -40.94
C SER A 25 3.43 24.51 -41.48
N LYS A 26 3.27 25.49 -40.60
CA LYS A 26 3.47 26.86 -41.03
C LYS A 26 4.94 26.95 -41.36
N GLU A 27 5.28 27.17 -42.59
CA GLU A 27 6.61 27.61 -42.99
C GLU A 27 6.90 28.94 -42.27
N TYR A 28 7.67 28.82 -41.19
CA TYR A 28 8.25 30.00 -40.56
C TYR A 28 9.38 30.47 -41.43
N THR A 29 9.26 31.69 -41.96
CA THR A 29 10.34 32.31 -42.71
C THR A 29 11.45 32.74 -41.74
N LEU A 30 12.71 32.65 -42.18
CA LEU A 30 13.92 33.08 -41.44
C LEU A 30 13.81 34.52 -40.86
N ALA A 31 12.88 35.32 -41.37
CA ALA A 31 12.57 36.67 -40.86
C ALA A 31 11.89 36.67 -39.49
N ASP A 32 11.06 35.66 -39.17
CA ASP A 32 10.34 35.58 -37.90
C ASP A 32 11.27 35.19 -36.71
N GLU A 33 12.41 34.59 -36.99
CA GLU A 33 13.36 34.17 -35.94
C GLU A 33 14.31 35.30 -35.50
N ARG A 34 14.50 36.35 -36.31
CA ARG A 34 15.43 37.45 -36.02
C ARG A 34 15.02 38.37 -34.85
N TYR A 35 13.79 38.34 -34.43
CA TYR A 35 13.27 39.24 -33.37
C TYR A 35 12.98 38.54 -32.02
N ASP A 36 13.09 37.20 -31.95
CA ASP A 36 12.89 36.47 -30.70
C ASP A 36 14.22 36.37 -29.93
N SER A 37 14.14 36.51 -28.59
CA SER A 37 15.32 36.29 -27.73
C SER A 37 15.80 34.82 -27.83
N PRO A 38 17.13 34.55 -27.68
CA PRO A 38 17.67 33.19 -27.78
C PRO A 38 16.90 32.15 -26.93
N GLY A 39 16.46 32.51 -25.73
CA GLY A 39 15.67 31.66 -24.86
C GLY A 39 14.27 31.35 -25.42
N LYS A 40 13.61 32.33 -26.05
CA LYS A 40 12.32 32.13 -26.70
C LYS A 40 12.41 31.19 -27.90
N LEU A 41 13.47 31.33 -28.69
CA LEU A 41 13.76 30.44 -29.83
C LEU A 41 14.00 29.01 -29.34
N ALA A 42 14.79 28.85 -28.28
CA ALA A 42 15.05 27.55 -27.68
C ALA A 42 13.77 26.86 -27.21
N VAL A 43 12.88 27.55 -26.49
CA VAL A 43 11.58 27.01 -26.06
C VAL A 43 10.72 26.64 -27.27
N LYS A 44 10.67 27.49 -28.30
CA LYS A 44 9.88 27.24 -29.52
C LYS A 44 10.40 26.01 -30.29
N ARG A 45 11.72 25.83 -30.39
CA ARG A 45 12.36 24.67 -31.01
C ARG A 45 12.13 23.40 -30.22
N PHE A 46 12.22 23.45 -28.87
CA PHE A 46 11.92 22.33 -27.98
C PHE A 46 10.51 21.79 -28.22
N PHE A 47 9.49 22.67 -28.23
CA PHE A 47 8.08 22.28 -28.45
C PHE A 47 7.76 21.87 -29.89
N ARG A 48 8.67 22.05 -30.83
CA ARG A 48 8.57 21.51 -32.20
C ARG A 48 9.00 20.04 -32.29
N ASN A 49 9.78 19.54 -31.34
CA ASN A 49 10.17 18.15 -31.27
C ASN A 49 9.06 17.32 -30.57
N PRO A 50 8.28 16.49 -31.32
CA PRO A 50 7.17 15.76 -30.73
C PRO A 50 7.63 14.75 -29.67
N LEU A 51 8.80 14.15 -29.85
CA LEU A 51 9.36 13.18 -28.91
C LEU A 51 9.70 13.84 -27.56
N ALA A 52 10.29 15.04 -27.59
CA ALA A 52 10.59 15.81 -26.37
C ALA A 52 9.31 16.25 -25.64
N VAL A 53 8.27 16.63 -26.38
CA VAL A 53 6.98 17.02 -25.79
C VAL A 53 6.32 15.81 -25.14
N ILE A 54 6.31 14.65 -25.79
CA ILE A 54 5.78 13.41 -25.21
C ILE A 54 6.56 13.05 -23.94
N ALA A 55 7.90 13.07 -24.01
CA ALA A 55 8.76 12.79 -22.85
C ALA A 55 8.49 13.77 -21.69
N LEU A 56 8.30 15.07 -21.98
CA LEU A 56 7.97 16.08 -20.98
C LEU A 56 6.60 15.81 -20.33
N VAL A 57 5.58 15.49 -21.12
CA VAL A 57 4.24 15.18 -20.60
C VAL A 57 4.27 13.95 -19.70
N ILE A 58 4.98 12.88 -20.13
CA ILE A 58 5.16 11.68 -19.33
C ILE A 58 5.90 12.01 -18.02
N LEU A 59 7.00 12.75 -18.10
CA LEU A 59 7.80 13.13 -16.93
C LEU A 59 7.00 13.96 -15.94
N VAL A 60 6.24 14.95 -16.42
CA VAL A 60 5.34 15.76 -15.56
C VAL A 60 4.27 14.86 -14.93
N GLY A 61 3.66 13.95 -15.69
CA GLY A 61 2.72 12.97 -15.16
C GLY A 61 3.36 12.10 -14.06
N MET A 62 4.59 11.64 -14.25
CA MET A 62 5.35 10.88 -13.25
C MET A 62 5.66 11.71 -12.00
N PHE A 63 6.03 12.99 -12.16
CA PHE A 63 6.22 13.89 -11.01
C PHE A 63 4.92 14.07 -10.23
N LEU A 64 3.80 14.31 -10.89
CA LEU A 64 2.50 14.41 -10.23
C LEU A 64 2.15 13.10 -9.50
N PHE A 65 2.37 11.97 -10.14
CA PHE A 65 2.14 10.65 -9.56
C PHE A 65 2.95 10.42 -8.28
N VAL A 66 4.26 10.73 -8.26
CA VAL A 66 5.12 10.43 -7.12
C VAL A 66 5.08 11.49 -6.01
N PHE A 67 4.80 12.78 -6.31
CA PHE A 67 4.79 13.84 -5.31
C PHE A 67 3.39 14.18 -4.79
N ILE A 68 2.37 14.05 -5.62
CA ILE A 68 0.97 14.32 -5.24
C ILE A 68 0.25 13.03 -4.85
N GLY A 69 0.50 11.92 -5.56
CA GLY A 69 -0.12 10.62 -5.28
C GLY A 69 -0.03 10.18 -3.81
N PRO A 70 1.15 10.26 -3.14
CA PRO A 70 1.29 9.89 -1.74
C PRO A 70 0.46 10.71 -0.74
N ILE A 71 -0.05 11.88 -1.13
CA ILE A 71 -0.97 12.67 -0.29
C ILE A 71 -2.32 11.95 -0.17
N PHE A 72 -2.75 11.27 -1.25
CA PHE A 72 -4.01 10.53 -1.29
C PHE A 72 -3.87 9.06 -0.89
N ALA A 73 -2.65 8.51 -0.95
CA ALA A 73 -2.34 7.12 -0.61
C ALA A 73 -1.01 7.05 0.14
N PRO A 74 -0.96 7.53 1.40
CA PRO A 74 0.25 7.45 2.22
C PRO A 74 0.62 5.98 2.48
N VAL A 75 1.92 5.69 2.55
CA VAL A 75 2.42 4.40 3.02
C VAL A 75 2.49 4.46 4.54
N ASP A 76 1.83 3.56 5.21
CA ASP A 76 2.09 3.31 6.62
C ASP A 76 3.41 2.53 6.73
N LEU A 77 4.43 3.20 7.26
CA LEU A 77 5.75 2.61 7.49
C LEU A 77 5.75 1.65 8.69
N THR A 78 4.70 1.69 9.51
CA THR A 78 4.51 0.80 10.66
C THR A 78 3.80 -0.50 10.30
N GLU A 79 3.24 -0.61 9.09
CA GLU A 79 2.68 -1.86 8.51
C GLU A 79 3.77 -2.91 8.27
N THR A 80 4.68 -3.09 9.20
CA THR A 80 5.69 -4.14 9.13
C THR A 80 5.16 -5.40 9.79
N GLY A 81 4.69 -6.32 9.00
CA GLY A 81 4.72 -7.74 9.37
C GLY A 81 3.58 -8.30 10.21
N SER A 82 2.62 -7.53 10.75
CA SER A 82 1.46 -8.13 11.43
C SER A 82 0.31 -8.51 10.48
N GLU A 83 0.42 -8.14 9.21
CA GLU A 83 -0.61 -8.35 8.17
C GLU A 83 -0.05 -9.06 6.92
N MET A 84 0.65 -10.16 7.11
CA MET A 84 1.03 -11.01 5.97
C MET A 84 -0.18 -11.70 5.30
N LEU A 85 -1.37 -11.12 5.40
CA LEU A 85 -2.60 -11.72 4.89
C LEU A 85 -2.62 -11.77 3.36
N HIS A 86 -2.24 -10.70 2.69
CA HIS A 86 -2.31 -10.59 1.22
C HIS A 86 -0.92 -10.65 0.55
N VAL A 87 -0.09 -11.61 0.95
CA VAL A 87 1.27 -11.79 0.43
C VAL A 87 1.27 -12.25 -1.02
N ASN A 88 2.02 -11.54 -1.87
CA ASN A 88 2.20 -11.87 -3.28
C ASN A 88 0.89 -12.00 -4.09
N VAL A 89 -0.12 -11.20 -3.77
CA VAL A 89 -1.34 -11.11 -4.58
C VAL A 89 -0.99 -10.55 -5.95
N ARG A 90 -1.40 -11.25 -7.00
CA ARG A 90 -1.24 -10.74 -8.37
C ARG A 90 -2.12 -9.51 -8.62
N PRO A 91 -1.78 -8.67 -9.60
CA PRO A 91 -2.62 -7.56 -10.01
C PRO A 91 -4.05 -8.01 -10.31
N THR A 92 -5.02 -7.47 -9.55
CA THR A 92 -6.45 -7.75 -9.71
C THR A 92 -7.28 -6.70 -8.98
N MET A 93 -8.44 -6.34 -9.54
CA MET A 93 -9.42 -5.44 -8.92
C MET A 93 -10.69 -6.16 -8.50
N SER A 94 -10.73 -7.49 -8.64
CA SER A 94 -11.88 -8.32 -8.30
C SER A 94 -11.59 -9.33 -7.19
N LEU A 95 -10.55 -9.09 -6.39
CA LEU A 95 -10.09 -10.01 -5.34
C LEU A 95 -11.22 -10.38 -4.37
N MET A 96 -11.93 -9.36 -3.88
CA MET A 96 -13.00 -9.50 -2.90
C MET A 96 -14.39 -9.29 -3.52
N LYS A 97 -14.52 -9.43 -4.86
CA LYS A 97 -15.82 -9.30 -5.51
C LYS A 97 -16.73 -10.44 -5.06
N LEU A 98 -17.92 -10.09 -4.56
CA LEU A 98 -18.96 -11.07 -4.25
C LEU A 98 -19.31 -11.88 -5.51
N PRO A 99 -19.34 -13.22 -5.45
CA PRO A 99 -19.83 -14.05 -6.56
C PRO A 99 -21.22 -13.61 -7.00
N ASP A 100 -21.49 -13.62 -8.30
CA ASP A 100 -22.77 -13.14 -8.83
C ASP A 100 -23.95 -13.97 -8.31
N ASP A 101 -23.75 -15.26 -8.08
CA ASP A 101 -24.75 -16.15 -7.49
C ASP A 101 -25.07 -15.82 -6.02
N MET A 102 -24.14 -15.21 -5.28
CA MET A 102 -24.36 -14.80 -3.89
C MET A 102 -25.12 -13.47 -3.74
N LYS A 103 -25.45 -12.81 -4.83
CA LYS A 103 -26.19 -11.54 -4.78
C LYS A 103 -27.66 -11.70 -4.38
N ASP A 104 -28.21 -12.87 -4.56
CA ASP A 104 -29.57 -13.22 -4.15
C ASP A 104 -29.54 -14.41 -3.19
N GLY A 105 -30.20 -14.27 -2.04
CA GLY A 105 -30.38 -15.36 -1.10
C GLY A 105 -29.13 -15.74 -0.29
N ALA A 106 -28.22 -14.82 -0.01
CA ALA A 106 -27.15 -15.03 0.96
C ALA A 106 -27.73 -15.19 2.37
N VAL A 107 -27.41 -16.30 3.03
CA VAL A 107 -27.83 -16.60 4.41
C VAL A 107 -26.73 -16.23 5.38
N ASP A 108 -25.49 -16.56 5.03
CA ASP A 108 -24.33 -16.33 5.87
C ASP A 108 -23.10 -16.03 5.02
N ILE A 109 -22.24 -15.15 5.50
CA ILE A 109 -20.93 -14.83 4.91
C ILE A 109 -19.92 -14.75 6.04
N SER A 110 -18.91 -15.61 5.99
CA SER A 110 -17.87 -15.71 7.00
C SER A 110 -16.49 -15.50 6.39
N SER A 111 -15.66 -14.70 7.07
CA SER A 111 -14.27 -14.47 6.66
C SER A 111 -13.41 -14.15 7.88
N ARG A 112 -12.22 -14.73 7.93
CA ARG A 112 -11.26 -14.44 9.01
C ARG A 112 -9.89 -13.99 8.52
N GLY A 113 -9.54 -14.35 7.31
CA GLY A 113 -8.23 -14.09 6.74
C GLY A 113 -8.31 -13.39 5.40
N THR A 114 -7.74 -14.04 4.40
CA THR A 114 -7.65 -13.52 3.02
C THR A 114 -8.75 -14.02 2.11
N PHE A 115 -9.55 -14.98 2.58
CA PHE A 115 -10.65 -15.59 1.84
C PHE A 115 -11.96 -15.48 2.61
N THR A 116 -13.03 -15.66 1.88
CA THR A 116 -14.40 -15.58 2.38
C THR A 116 -15.18 -16.81 1.88
N ILE A 117 -16.07 -17.27 2.70
CA ILE A 117 -17.07 -18.30 2.33
C ILE A 117 -18.47 -17.75 2.54
N GLY A 118 -19.41 -18.21 1.75
CA GLY A 118 -20.80 -17.83 1.87
C GLY A 118 -21.73 -18.97 1.54
N VAL A 119 -22.88 -19.00 2.21
CA VAL A 119 -23.96 -19.97 2.04
C VAL A 119 -25.21 -19.27 1.55
N ARG A 120 -25.90 -19.87 0.60
CA ARG A 120 -27.19 -19.45 0.09
C ARG A 120 -28.35 -20.20 0.70
N THR A 121 -29.55 -19.64 0.54
CA THR A 121 -30.83 -20.26 0.96
C THR A 121 -31.09 -21.64 0.36
N ASP A 122 -30.51 -21.95 -0.80
CA ASP A 122 -30.59 -23.25 -1.46
C ASP A 122 -29.57 -24.27 -0.91
N GLY A 123 -28.71 -23.88 0.02
CA GLY A 123 -27.66 -24.69 0.62
C GLY A 123 -26.38 -24.77 -0.21
N ASN A 124 -26.29 -24.05 -1.33
CA ASN A 124 -25.07 -23.98 -2.10
C ASN A 124 -24.05 -23.07 -1.39
N MET A 125 -22.79 -23.49 -1.42
CA MET A 125 -21.68 -22.76 -0.79
C MET A 125 -20.71 -22.22 -1.84
N TYR A 126 -20.17 -21.03 -1.57
CA TYR A 126 -19.24 -20.31 -2.44
C TYR A 126 -18.02 -19.85 -1.67
N THR A 127 -16.87 -19.79 -2.34
CA THR A 127 -15.63 -19.25 -1.78
C THR A 127 -15.06 -18.18 -2.72
N TRP A 128 -14.49 -17.12 -2.16
CA TRP A 128 -13.79 -16.09 -2.92
C TRP A 128 -12.69 -15.43 -2.09
N GLY A 129 -11.86 -14.61 -2.72
CA GLY A 129 -10.70 -14.00 -2.07
C GLY A 129 -9.39 -14.62 -2.54
N TYR A 130 -8.45 -14.77 -1.63
CA TYR A 130 -7.08 -15.15 -1.96
C TYR A 130 -6.44 -16.02 -0.88
N TYR A 131 -5.74 -17.07 -1.30
CA TYR A 131 -4.98 -17.92 -0.40
C TYR A 131 -3.75 -18.49 -1.12
N THR A 132 -2.56 -18.32 -0.52
CA THR A 132 -1.26 -18.72 -1.14
C THR A 132 -0.31 -19.43 -0.20
N HIS A 133 -0.73 -19.74 1.03
CA HIS A 133 0.14 -20.39 2.00
C HIS A 133 0.52 -21.84 1.60
N THR A 134 -0.17 -22.40 0.62
CA THR A 134 0.14 -23.74 0.10
C THR A 134 0.08 -23.79 -1.43
N LYS A 135 0.88 -24.69 -2.00
CA LYS A 135 0.77 -25.10 -3.42
C LYS A 135 -0.09 -26.35 -3.61
N ASP A 136 -0.40 -27.06 -2.53
CA ASP A 136 -1.26 -28.23 -2.58
C ASP A 136 -2.73 -27.76 -2.67
N PRO A 137 -3.44 -28.10 -3.77
CA PRO A 137 -4.84 -27.73 -3.93
C PRO A 137 -5.76 -28.30 -2.84
N LYS A 138 -5.38 -29.42 -2.20
CA LYS A 138 -6.17 -30.03 -1.13
C LYS A 138 -6.13 -29.26 0.17
N LEU A 139 -5.03 -28.52 0.40
CA LEU A 139 -4.83 -27.69 1.59
C LEU A 139 -5.30 -26.25 1.39
N ASN A 140 -5.83 -25.93 0.21
CA ASN A 140 -6.34 -24.58 -0.09
C ASN A 140 -7.82 -24.48 0.30
N PRO A 141 -8.19 -23.66 1.31
CA PRO A 141 -9.57 -23.53 1.76
C PRO A 141 -10.53 -22.94 0.70
N LEU A 142 -10.01 -22.31 -0.36
CA LEU A 142 -10.81 -21.86 -1.49
C LEU A 142 -11.32 -23.02 -2.37
N ASN A 143 -10.70 -24.18 -2.28
CA ASN A 143 -11.10 -25.36 -3.04
C ASN A 143 -12.11 -26.17 -2.23
N ILE A 144 -13.39 -25.95 -2.47
CA ILE A 144 -14.46 -26.69 -1.82
C ILE A 144 -14.36 -28.17 -2.22
N PRO A 145 -14.29 -29.10 -1.26
CA PRO A 145 -14.33 -30.54 -1.56
C PRO A 145 -15.61 -30.94 -2.28
N ASP A 146 -15.55 -31.99 -3.13
CA ASP A 146 -16.72 -32.42 -3.92
C ASP A 146 -17.85 -32.94 -3.02
N GLU A 147 -17.54 -33.52 -1.88
CA GLU A 147 -18.51 -33.95 -0.88
C GLU A 147 -19.32 -32.74 -0.36
N VAL A 148 -18.66 -31.62 -0.08
CA VAL A 148 -19.31 -30.38 0.38
C VAL A 148 -20.12 -29.71 -0.72
N LYS A 149 -19.63 -29.72 -1.98
CA LYS A 149 -20.38 -29.17 -3.12
C LYS A 149 -21.70 -29.86 -3.37
N ASN A 150 -21.77 -31.17 -3.06
CA ASN A 150 -22.95 -31.99 -3.28
C ASN A 150 -23.89 -32.02 -2.06
N ALA A 151 -23.46 -31.48 -0.91
CA ALA A 151 -24.26 -31.42 0.31
C ALA A 151 -25.03 -30.08 0.37
N LYS A 152 -26.21 -30.13 1.01
CA LYS A 152 -26.97 -28.91 1.32
C LYS A 152 -26.43 -28.32 2.61
N ILE A 153 -25.65 -27.25 2.50
CA ILE A 153 -24.98 -26.59 3.63
C ILE A 153 -25.95 -25.63 4.33
N VAL A 154 -25.98 -25.66 5.67
CA VAL A 154 -26.79 -24.78 6.50
C VAL A 154 -25.96 -23.83 7.35
N HIS A 155 -24.75 -24.24 7.75
CA HIS A 155 -23.80 -23.38 8.47
C HIS A 155 -22.42 -23.48 7.84
N ALA A 156 -21.71 -22.36 7.77
CA ALA A 156 -20.31 -22.35 7.34
C ALA A 156 -19.51 -21.27 8.09
N ALA A 157 -18.25 -21.56 8.37
CA ALA A 157 -17.34 -20.61 9.00
C ALA A 157 -15.95 -20.68 8.38
N ALA A 158 -15.35 -19.52 8.09
CA ALA A 158 -13.97 -19.38 7.61
C ALA A 158 -13.05 -19.03 8.78
N GLY A 159 -12.02 -19.85 8.98
CA GLY A 159 -10.85 -19.51 9.78
C GLY A 159 -9.80 -18.76 8.96
N THR A 160 -8.61 -18.57 9.53
CA THR A 160 -7.50 -17.90 8.81
C THR A 160 -6.98 -18.75 7.64
N ASP A 161 -6.93 -20.07 7.81
CA ASP A 161 -6.30 -21.03 6.91
C ASP A 161 -7.13 -22.29 6.66
N HIS A 162 -8.33 -22.38 7.21
CA HIS A 162 -9.25 -23.51 7.09
C HIS A 162 -10.70 -23.04 6.97
N ALA A 163 -11.55 -23.93 6.53
CA ALA A 163 -12.99 -23.72 6.42
C ALA A 163 -13.74 -24.91 7.02
N VAL A 164 -14.91 -24.65 7.59
CA VAL A 164 -15.79 -25.65 8.18
C VAL A 164 -17.21 -25.40 7.69
N ALA A 165 -17.96 -26.47 7.42
CA ALA A 165 -19.35 -26.41 7.01
C ALA A 165 -20.16 -27.53 7.69
N ILE A 166 -21.45 -27.29 7.92
CA ILE A 166 -22.40 -28.26 8.43
C ILE A 166 -23.54 -28.38 7.42
N SER A 167 -23.82 -29.60 7.00
CA SER A 167 -24.93 -29.88 6.09
C SER A 167 -26.25 -30.07 6.84
N GLU A 168 -27.35 -30.00 6.11
CA GLU A 168 -28.72 -30.19 6.64
C GLU A 168 -28.92 -31.56 7.30
N ASP A 169 -28.22 -32.60 6.79
CA ASP A 169 -28.21 -33.95 7.35
C ASP A 169 -27.24 -34.12 8.53
N GLY A 170 -26.55 -33.07 8.94
CA GLY A 170 -25.76 -32.98 10.17
C GLY A 170 -24.30 -33.42 10.03
N HIS A 171 -23.76 -33.63 8.83
CA HIS A 171 -22.34 -33.92 8.64
C HIS A 171 -21.52 -32.65 8.82
N VAL A 172 -20.39 -32.76 9.53
CA VAL A 172 -19.45 -31.70 9.77
C VAL A 172 -18.23 -31.88 8.87
N TYR A 173 -18.10 -31.01 7.87
CA TYR A 173 -16.98 -30.97 6.93
C TYR A 173 -15.96 -29.94 7.36
N ALA A 174 -14.68 -30.30 7.27
CA ALA A 174 -13.59 -29.36 7.51
C ALA A 174 -12.47 -29.59 6.47
N TRP A 175 -11.88 -28.52 5.93
CA TRP A 175 -10.82 -28.59 4.93
C TRP A 175 -9.90 -27.35 5.00
N GLY A 176 -8.80 -27.39 4.26
CA GLY A 176 -7.76 -26.35 4.27
C GLY A 176 -6.51 -26.83 4.97
N ALA A 177 -5.77 -25.92 5.63
CA ALA A 177 -4.57 -26.27 6.39
C ALA A 177 -4.95 -27.02 7.68
N TYR A 178 -4.12 -27.99 8.07
CA TYR A 178 -4.38 -28.88 9.19
C TYR A 178 -3.24 -28.94 10.21
N ASP A 179 -2.24 -28.08 10.10
CA ASP A 179 -1.01 -28.11 10.91
C ASP A 179 -1.27 -28.04 12.42
N ASN A 180 -2.42 -27.48 12.81
CA ASN A 180 -2.84 -27.30 14.18
C ASN A 180 -4.10 -28.12 14.53
N GLY A 181 -4.43 -29.13 13.75
CA GLY A 181 -5.59 -29.99 13.98
C GLY A 181 -6.95 -29.31 13.77
N GLN A 182 -7.00 -28.11 13.19
CA GLN A 182 -8.20 -27.30 13.04
C GLN A 182 -9.25 -27.94 12.12
N TYR A 183 -8.87 -28.94 11.36
CA TYR A 183 -9.78 -29.66 10.48
C TYR A 183 -9.86 -31.18 10.73
N GLY A 184 -9.57 -31.60 11.95
CA GLY A 184 -9.82 -32.98 12.38
C GLY A 184 -8.72 -33.98 12.07
N TRP A 185 -7.60 -33.59 11.48
CA TRP A 185 -6.49 -34.50 11.23
C TRP A 185 -5.80 -34.91 12.53
N ASP A 186 -5.45 -36.20 12.63
CA ASP A 186 -4.86 -36.75 13.85
C ASP A 186 -3.34 -36.63 13.96
N GLY A 187 -2.70 -36.16 12.88
CA GLY A 187 -1.26 -35.97 12.78
C GLY A 187 -0.77 -34.58 13.15
N SER A 188 -1.45 -33.88 14.05
CA SER A 188 -1.05 -32.57 14.54
C SER A 188 0.44 -32.52 14.92
N MET A 189 1.20 -31.62 14.32
CA MET A 189 2.62 -31.40 14.63
C MET A 189 2.79 -30.64 15.95
N ILE A 190 1.73 -30.04 16.49
CA ILE A 190 1.75 -29.26 17.72
C ILE A 190 1.13 -30.07 18.83
N ALA A 191 1.91 -30.35 19.87
CA ALA A 191 1.47 -31.13 21.03
C ALA A 191 0.25 -30.57 21.78
N SER A 192 -0.05 -29.29 21.61
CA SER A 192 -1.17 -28.59 22.24
C SER A 192 -2.44 -28.56 21.40
N ALA A 193 -2.45 -29.12 20.18
CA ALA A 193 -3.64 -29.09 19.34
C ALA A 193 -4.69 -30.09 19.82
N ARG A 194 -5.95 -29.67 19.91
CA ARG A 194 -7.09 -30.56 20.11
C ARG A 194 -7.60 -31.05 18.77
N LYS A 195 -7.82 -32.37 18.71
CA LYS A 195 -8.47 -33.02 17.58
C LYS A 195 -9.95 -32.64 17.53
N GLN A 196 -10.53 -32.72 16.34
CA GLN A 196 -11.98 -32.71 16.18
C GLN A 196 -12.59 -33.86 17.02
N PRO A 197 -13.68 -33.62 17.76
CA PRO A 197 -14.37 -34.67 18.50
C PRO A 197 -14.79 -35.83 17.60
N GLU A 198 -14.61 -37.06 18.08
CA GLU A 198 -14.97 -38.28 17.31
C GLU A 198 -16.45 -38.28 16.89
N GLU A 199 -17.32 -37.69 17.71
CA GLU A 199 -18.75 -37.51 17.47
C GLU A 199 -19.06 -36.65 16.24
N LEU A 200 -18.07 -35.89 15.74
CA LEU A 200 -18.19 -35.00 14.57
C LEU A 200 -17.39 -35.51 13.36
N MET A 201 -16.82 -36.71 13.43
CA MET A 201 -15.93 -37.25 12.40
C MET A 201 -16.57 -38.39 11.60
N GLY A 202 -16.15 -38.52 10.34
CA GLY A 202 -16.58 -39.63 9.45
C GLY A 202 -18.08 -39.58 9.15
N ASP A 203 -18.74 -40.71 9.35
CA ASP A 203 -20.18 -40.86 9.07
C ASP A 203 -21.07 -40.39 10.25
N ASN A 204 -20.47 -39.86 11.31
CA ASN A 204 -21.22 -39.32 12.44
C ASN A 204 -21.89 -37.98 12.07
N THR A 205 -23.09 -37.77 12.56
CA THR A 205 -23.90 -36.59 12.30
C THR A 205 -24.38 -35.99 13.61
N ILE A 206 -24.56 -34.67 13.61
CA ILE A 206 -25.24 -33.93 14.67
C ILE A 206 -26.58 -33.42 14.16
N ASP A 207 -27.48 -33.11 15.04
CA ASP A 207 -28.74 -32.47 14.63
C ASP A 207 -28.45 -31.02 14.21
N ALA A 208 -28.40 -30.76 12.90
CA ALA A 208 -28.10 -29.45 12.34
C ALA A 208 -29.10 -28.36 12.78
N SER A 209 -30.35 -28.74 13.09
CA SER A 209 -31.37 -27.84 13.60
C SER A 209 -31.09 -27.34 15.02
N GLN A 210 -30.26 -28.07 15.76
CA GLN A 210 -29.81 -27.73 17.12
C GLN A 210 -28.48 -26.96 17.13
N VAL A 211 -27.88 -26.69 15.96
CA VAL A 211 -26.69 -25.84 15.86
C VAL A 211 -27.11 -24.39 15.91
N ARG A 212 -26.73 -23.71 16.98
CA ARG A 212 -26.99 -22.28 17.16
C ARG A 212 -26.00 -21.40 16.41
N GLN A 213 -24.71 -21.78 16.46
CA GLN A 213 -23.65 -21.02 15.81
C GLN A 213 -22.45 -21.88 15.50
N LEU A 214 -21.87 -21.68 14.32
CA LEU A 214 -20.57 -22.19 13.91
C LEU A 214 -19.61 -21.01 13.78
N VAL A 215 -18.47 -21.05 14.45
CA VAL A 215 -17.44 -20.01 14.39
C VAL A 215 -16.06 -20.59 14.17
N ALA A 216 -15.26 -19.93 13.36
CA ALA A 216 -13.87 -20.29 13.13
C ALA A 216 -12.95 -19.08 13.42
N GLY A 217 -11.84 -19.36 14.08
CA GLY A 217 -10.85 -18.36 14.45
C GLY A 217 -9.51 -18.58 13.76
N ASN A 218 -8.44 -18.10 14.39
CA ASN A 218 -7.09 -18.38 13.96
C ASN A 218 -6.71 -19.80 14.42
N GLN A 219 -6.76 -20.78 13.50
CA GLN A 219 -6.40 -22.17 13.75
C GLN A 219 -7.31 -22.88 14.80
N VAL A 220 -8.52 -22.43 15.00
CA VAL A 220 -9.50 -23.01 15.92
C VAL A 220 -10.90 -22.96 15.32
N THR A 221 -11.75 -23.92 15.73
CA THR A 221 -13.16 -23.98 15.35
C THR A 221 -14.00 -24.27 16.59
N ALA A 222 -15.21 -23.72 16.65
CA ALA A 222 -16.20 -24.06 17.67
C ALA A 222 -17.60 -24.11 17.09
N ILE A 223 -18.39 -25.09 17.56
CA ILE A 223 -19.82 -25.25 17.31
C ILE A 223 -20.53 -25.02 18.64
N LEU A 224 -21.50 -24.14 18.68
CA LEU A 224 -22.39 -23.92 19.80
C LEU A 224 -23.76 -24.52 19.48
N MET A 225 -24.24 -25.41 20.35
CA MET A 225 -25.56 -26.04 20.25
C MET A 225 -26.62 -25.22 21.02
N GLU A 226 -27.88 -25.42 20.68
CA GLU A 226 -29.02 -24.75 21.36
C GLU A 226 -29.14 -25.10 22.85
N ASP A 227 -28.68 -26.28 23.25
CA ASP A 227 -28.63 -26.69 24.67
C ASP A 227 -27.47 -26.08 25.46
N GLY A 228 -26.58 -25.30 24.77
CA GLY A 228 -25.37 -24.70 25.33
C GLY A 228 -24.15 -25.62 25.28
N THR A 229 -24.24 -26.80 24.69
CA THR A 229 -23.07 -27.67 24.44
C THR A 229 -22.13 -27.01 23.44
N ILE A 230 -20.81 -27.08 23.69
CA ILE A 230 -19.78 -26.51 22.83
C ILE A 230 -18.81 -27.60 22.43
N TYR A 231 -18.69 -27.78 21.12
CA TYR A 231 -17.60 -28.56 20.51
C TYR A 231 -16.53 -27.59 20.03
N ALA A 232 -15.29 -27.72 20.52
CA ALA A 232 -14.20 -26.85 20.10
C ALA A 232 -12.92 -27.67 19.88
N TRP A 233 -12.22 -27.39 18.78
CA TRP A 233 -10.98 -28.07 18.41
C TRP A 233 -10.01 -27.12 17.66
N GLY A 234 -8.77 -27.56 17.49
CA GLY A 234 -7.69 -26.78 16.87
C GLY A 234 -6.58 -26.45 17.84
N ASN A 235 -5.92 -25.32 17.67
CA ASN A 235 -4.75 -24.91 18.45
C ASN A 235 -5.14 -24.54 19.89
N ASP A 236 -4.87 -25.45 20.84
CA ASP A 236 -5.16 -25.26 22.27
C ASP A 236 -4.12 -24.41 23.00
N GLY A 237 -2.97 -24.15 22.36
CA GLY A 237 -1.94 -23.26 22.92
C GLY A 237 -2.41 -21.84 23.16
N LEU A 238 -3.48 -21.41 22.48
CA LEU A 238 -4.17 -20.14 22.69
C LEU A 238 -5.28 -20.24 23.75
N ASN A 239 -5.45 -21.39 24.42
CA ASN A 239 -6.59 -21.69 25.30
C ASN A 239 -7.97 -21.38 24.69
N ALA A 240 -8.04 -21.32 23.36
CA ALA A 240 -9.22 -20.93 22.62
C ALA A 240 -10.33 -22.00 22.71
N THR A 241 -9.94 -23.23 23.02
CA THR A 241 -10.86 -24.38 23.11
C THR A 241 -11.33 -24.64 24.54
N ASN A 242 -10.83 -23.91 25.55
CA ASN A 242 -11.09 -24.22 26.96
C ASN A 242 -12.09 -23.24 27.59
N LEU A 243 -13.33 -23.24 27.10
CA LEU A 243 -14.44 -22.47 27.65
C LEU A 243 -15.10 -23.15 28.85
N SER A 244 -14.99 -24.46 28.99
CA SER A 244 -15.66 -25.22 30.07
C SER A 244 -15.26 -24.79 31.49
N SER A 245 -14.13 -24.07 31.64
CA SER A 245 -13.71 -23.51 32.93
C SER A 245 -14.29 -22.11 33.24
N VAL A 246 -14.99 -21.49 32.27
CA VAL A 246 -15.43 -20.09 32.33
C VAL A 246 -16.93 -19.99 32.63
N ILE A 247 -17.71 -21.05 32.39
CA ILE A 247 -19.18 -21.06 32.56
C ILE A 247 -19.62 -21.18 34.01
N LYS A 248 -18.74 -21.00 34.98
CA LYS A 248 -19.10 -21.04 36.41
C LYS A 248 -19.15 -19.63 37.00
N HIS A 249 -20.23 -18.93 36.75
CA HIS A 249 -20.61 -17.78 37.58
C HIS A 249 -21.41 -18.28 38.79
N GLY A 250 -20.74 -18.40 39.93
CA GLY A 250 -21.39 -18.80 41.17
C GLY A 250 -22.00 -20.21 41.14
N LYS A 251 -23.18 -20.38 41.73
CA LYS A 251 -23.88 -21.67 41.86
C LYS A 251 -24.79 -22.05 40.68
N LYS A 252 -24.89 -21.25 39.62
CA LYS A 252 -25.69 -21.48 38.43
C LYS A 252 -24.76 -21.77 37.23
N GLU A 253 -24.95 -22.89 36.59
CA GLU A 253 -24.36 -23.14 35.26
C GLU A 253 -25.16 -22.34 34.24
N SER A 254 -24.59 -21.28 33.70
CA SER A 254 -25.17 -20.47 32.63
C SER A 254 -24.82 -21.06 31.26
N LYS A 255 -25.78 -21.09 30.35
CA LYS A 255 -25.56 -21.57 28.97
C LYS A 255 -25.09 -20.43 28.08
N LEU A 256 -24.07 -20.68 27.23
CA LEU A 256 -23.68 -19.70 26.24
C LEU A 256 -24.71 -19.64 25.11
N VAL A 257 -24.95 -18.42 24.61
CA VAL A 257 -25.90 -18.16 23.51
C VAL A 257 -25.24 -17.54 22.27
N LYS A 258 -24.05 -16.96 22.42
CA LYS A 258 -23.28 -16.40 21.32
C LYS A 258 -21.78 -16.48 21.57
N LEU A 259 -21.00 -16.71 20.51
CA LEU A 259 -19.55 -16.83 20.53
C LEU A 259 -18.89 -15.84 19.57
N ALA A 260 -17.68 -15.39 19.92
CA ALA A 260 -16.81 -14.61 19.06
C ALA A 260 -15.33 -14.95 19.30
N PHE A 261 -14.54 -15.04 18.23
CA PHE A 261 -13.11 -15.31 18.30
C PHE A 261 -12.28 -14.05 18.05
N THR A 262 -11.25 -13.86 18.88
CA THR A 262 -10.08 -13.04 18.56
C THR A 262 -8.88 -13.94 18.23
N ASN A 263 -7.73 -13.36 17.93
CA ASN A 263 -6.49 -14.14 17.77
C ASN A 263 -6.00 -14.73 19.09
N ASP A 264 -6.47 -14.18 20.24
CA ASP A 264 -6.01 -14.55 21.59
C ASP A 264 -6.95 -15.51 22.30
N GLY A 265 -8.17 -15.71 21.80
CA GLY A 265 -9.12 -16.63 22.43
C GLY A 265 -10.58 -16.46 22.02
N LEU A 266 -11.41 -17.28 22.64
CA LEU A 266 -12.85 -17.34 22.46
C LEU A 266 -13.54 -16.52 23.55
N TYR A 267 -14.61 -15.82 23.17
CA TYR A 267 -15.47 -15.01 24.05
C TYR A 267 -16.91 -15.39 23.80
N GLY A 268 -17.77 -15.17 24.77
CA GLY A 268 -19.18 -15.47 24.63
C GLY A 268 -20.09 -14.56 25.42
N ILE A 269 -21.38 -14.75 25.19
CA ILE A 269 -22.49 -14.21 25.99
C ILE A 269 -23.29 -15.40 26.50
N ASP A 270 -23.69 -15.39 27.75
CA ASP A 270 -24.58 -16.40 28.32
C ASP A 270 -26.08 -16.03 28.19
N GLU A 271 -26.97 -16.96 28.58
CA GLU A 271 -28.43 -16.78 28.51
C GLU A 271 -28.96 -15.67 29.41
N ASP A 272 -28.21 -15.29 30.43
CA ASP A 272 -28.54 -14.19 31.35
C ASP A 272 -28.04 -12.82 30.79
N GLY A 273 -27.28 -12.81 29.69
CA GLY A 273 -26.68 -11.61 29.09
C GLY A 273 -25.33 -11.22 29.70
N ASN A 274 -24.66 -12.12 30.41
CA ASN A 274 -23.34 -11.83 30.96
C ASN A 274 -22.25 -12.01 29.90
N PHE A 275 -21.25 -11.12 29.90
CA PHE A 275 -20.05 -11.29 29.13
C PHE A 275 -19.16 -12.37 29.72
N VAL A 276 -18.79 -13.36 28.90
CA VAL A 276 -17.99 -14.51 29.29
C VAL A 276 -16.64 -14.50 28.53
N PRO A 277 -15.56 -13.99 29.16
CA PRO A 277 -14.24 -13.98 28.54
C PRO A 277 -13.59 -15.37 28.61
N GLY A 278 -12.83 -15.71 27.60
CA GLY A 278 -11.98 -16.89 27.60
C GLY A 278 -10.85 -16.81 28.64
N LYS A 279 -10.24 -17.95 28.96
CA LYS A 279 -9.23 -18.08 30.02
C LYS A 279 -7.98 -17.19 29.83
N SER A 280 -7.66 -16.82 28.59
CA SER A 280 -6.51 -15.98 28.23
C SER A 280 -6.91 -14.55 27.87
N SER A 281 -8.07 -14.07 28.37
CA SER A 281 -8.60 -12.76 28.00
C SER A 281 -7.58 -11.65 28.27
N LYS A 282 -7.32 -10.84 27.24
CA LYS A 282 -6.60 -9.56 27.34
C LYS A 282 -7.55 -8.38 27.48
N PHE A 283 -8.87 -8.60 27.38
CA PHE A 283 -9.88 -7.56 27.35
C PHE A 283 -10.62 -7.46 28.69
N ASN A 284 -9.87 -7.42 29.79
CA ASN A 284 -10.42 -7.20 31.11
C ASN A 284 -10.60 -5.72 31.43
N THR A 285 -10.06 -4.84 30.61
CA THR A 285 -10.14 -3.39 30.78
C THR A 285 -10.50 -2.70 29.48
N ILE A 286 -11.20 -1.57 29.59
CA ILE A 286 -11.50 -0.64 28.49
C ILE A 286 -10.94 0.74 28.82
N THR A 287 -10.75 1.55 27.79
CA THR A 287 -10.39 2.96 27.92
C THR A 287 -11.62 3.80 27.64
N ILE A 288 -12.07 4.56 28.60
CA ILE A 288 -13.18 5.52 28.49
C ILE A 288 -12.65 6.95 28.63
N GLN A 289 -13.39 7.93 28.13
CA GLN A 289 -13.11 9.34 28.44
C GLN A 289 -13.88 9.73 29.70
N ASP A 290 -13.20 10.36 30.68
CA ASP A 290 -13.83 10.94 31.84
C ASP A 290 -14.55 12.26 31.50
N GLU A 291 -15.23 12.85 32.49
CA GLU A 291 -15.96 14.12 32.34
C GLU A 291 -15.08 15.30 31.86
N ASN A 292 -13.75 15.18 31.98
CA ASN A 292 -12.78 16.17 31.56
C ASN A 292 -12.15 15.83 30.18
N GLY A 293 -12.62 14.76 29.51
CA GLY A 293 -12.08 14.28 28.26
C GLY A 293 -10.72 13.57 28.36
N GLN A 294 -10.32 13.15 29.59
CA GLN A 294 -9.09 12.39 29.81
C GLN A 294 -9.36 10.89 29.71
N ASN A 295 -8.42 10.17 29.10
CA ASN A 295 -8.52 8.72 29.00
C ASN A 295 -8.33 8.06 30.36
N LYS A 296 -9.33 7.30 30.79
CA LYS A 296 -9.33 6.49 32.02
C LYS A 296 -9.47 5.01 31.66
N VAL A 297 -8.59 4.18 32.20
CA VAL A 297 -8.70 2.72 32.07
C VAL A 297 -9.57 2.20 33.21
N VAL A 298 -10.62 1.45 32.88
CA VAL A 298 -11.57 0.86 33.84
C VAL A 298 -11.69 -0.65 33.58
N ASP A 299 -12.06 -1.40 34.63
CA ASP A 299 -12.38 -2.82 34.47
C ASP A 299 -13.65 -2.97 33.63
N ILE A 300 -13.67 -3.90 32.68
CA ILE A 300 -14.79 -4.09 31.75
C ILE A 300 -16.05 -4.56 32.47
N PHE A 301 -15.90 -5.41 33.49
CA PHE A 301 -17.04 -5.92 34.25
C PHE A 301 -17.63 -4.85 35.15
N GLU A 302 -16.78 -4.03 35.80
CA GLU A 302 -17.21 -2.88 36.55
C GLU A 302 -17.96 -1.87 35.69
N TYR A 303 -17.48 -1.68 34.43
CA TYR A 303 -18.12 -0.78 33.48
C TYR A 303 -19.45 -1.32 32.96
N ILE A 304 -19.54 -2.60 32.65
CA ILE A 304 -20.81 -3.24 32.25
C ILE A 304 -21.83 -3.14 33.38
N GLY A 305 -21.42 -3.41 34.64
CA GLY A 305 -22.30 -3.38 35.79
C GLY A 305 -23.45 -4.39 35.66
N ASP A 306 -24.69 -3.95 35.90
CA ASP A 306 -25.91 -4.78 35.85
C ASP A 306 -26.53 -4.87 34.43
N ARG A 307 -25.91 -4.24 33.40
CA ARG A 307 -26.43 -4.24 32.03
C ARG A 307 -26.20 -5.61 31.37
N LYS A 308 -27.12 -5.98 30.51
CA LYS A 308 -27.02 -7.23 29.74
C LYS A 308 -26.35 -6.98 28.39
N ILE A 309 -25.48 -7.89 27.99
CA ILE A 309 -24.92 -7.90 26.66
C ILE A 309 -25.86 -8.67 25.74
N VAL A 310 -26.30 -8.03 24.65
CA VAL A 310 -27.25 -8.60 23.69
C VAL A 310 -26.55 -9.03 22.39
N ASP A 311 -25.41 -8.42 22.07
CA ASP A 311 -24.62 -8.80 20.89
C ASP A 311 -23.11 -8.69 21.13
N ILE A 312 -22.33 -9.52 20.42
CA ILE A 312 -20.86 -9.54 20.45
C ILE A 312 -20.30 -9.79 19.07
N ALA A 313 -19.29 -9.02 18.71
CA ALA A 313 -18.44 -9.30 17.56
C ALA A 313 -16.96 -9.18 17.92
N ALA A 314 -16.11 -9.84 17.15
CA ALA A 314 -14.67 -9.78 17.37
C ALA A 314 -13.93 -9.55 16.05
N THR A 315 -12.80 -8.82 16.14
CA THR A 315 -11.76 -8.75 15.13
C THR A 315 -10.57 -9.62 15.54
N GLY A 316 -9.46 -9.57 14.82
CA GLY A 316 -8.22 -10.25 15.24
C GLY A 316 -7.71 -9.79 16.62
N GLY A 317 -7.91 -8.53 16.99
CA GLY A 317 -7.33 -7.93 18.20
C GLY A 317 -8.26 -7.06 19.02
N ALA A 318 -9.57 -7.10 18.80
CA ALA A 318 -10.56 -6.33 19.55
C ALA A 318 -11.90 -7.04 19.64
N ILE A 319 -12.71 -6.67 20.63
CA ILE A 319 -14.10 -7.09 20.80
C ILE A 319 -15.02 -5.86 20.86
N ALA A 320 -16.22 -6.02 20.34
CA ALA A 320 -17.31 -5.06 20.45
C ALA A 320 -18.50 -5.75 21.11
N LEU A 321 -19.06 -5.15 22.15
CA LEU A 321 -20.21 -5.63 22.91
C LEU A 321 -21.32 -4.60 22.76
N VAL A 322 -22.55 -5.07 22.59
CA VAL A 322 -23.75 -4.24 22.58
C VAL A 322 -24.56 -4.55 23.83
N THR A 323 -24.90 -3.55 24.60
CA THR A 323 -25.72 -3.67 25.82
C THR A 323 -27.21 -3.57 25.50
N ASP A 324 -28.06 -4.02 26.41
CA ASP A 324 -29.53 -3.99 26.29
C ASP A 324 -30.11 -2.56 26.25
N ASP A 325 -29.40 -1.58 26.78
CA ASP A 325 -29.70 -0.16 26.66
C ASP A 325 -29.17 0.51 25.38
N GLY A 326 -28.52 -0.27 24.49
CA GLY A 326 -28.03 0.17 23.19
C GLY A 326 -26.66 0.82 23.19
N GLU A 327 -25.91 0.74 24.30
CA GLU A 327 -24.53 1.23 24.34
C GLU A 327 -23.57 0.27 23.62
N LEU A 328 -22.56 0.84 22.93
CA LEU A 328 -21.48 0.12 22.27
C LEU A 328 -20.20 0.19 23.10
N ILE A 329 -19.77 -0.95 23.63
CA ILE A 329 -18.54 -1.11 24.42
C ILE A 329 -17.48 -1.78 23.54
N VAL A 330 -16.31 -1.14 23.35
CA VAL A 330 -15.23 -1.68 22.54
C VAL A 330 -13.95 -1.82 23.36
N ALA A 331 -13.35 -3.00 23.33
CA ALA A 331 -12.06 -3.26 23.97
C ALA A 331 -11.03 -3.72 22.92
N GLY A 332 -9.77 -3.27 23.08
CA GLY A 332 -8.66 -3.62 22.19
C GLY A 332 -8.49 -2.74 20.95
N MET A 333 -9.30 -1.69 20.78
CA MET A 333 -9.24 -0.75 19.66
C MET A 333 -9.07 0.68 20.18
N LYS A 334 -8.31 1.51 19.46
CA LYS A 334 -8.04 2.90 19.85
C LYS A 334 -8.90 3.91 19.08
N GLU A 335 -9.41 3.51 17.93
CA GLU A 335 -10.23 4.32 17.06
C GLU A 335 -11.58 4.62 17.71
N ALA A 336 -12.06 5.85 17.53
CA ALA A 336 -13.33 6.28 18.10
C ALA A 336 -14.51 5.47 17.55
N THR A 337 -15.44 5.12 18.43
CA THR A 337 -16.71 4.48 18.06
C THR A 337 -17.65 5.48 17.40
N PRO A 338 -18.54 5.02 16.51
CA PRO A 338 -19.54 5.88 15.90
C PRO A 338 -20.55 6.37 16.94
N VAL A 339 -21.04 7.60 16.74
CA VAL A 339 -22.15 8.15 17.52
C VAL A 339 -23.47 7.74 16.87
N ILE A 340 -24.28 6.98 17.56
CA ILE A 340 -25.60 6.56 17.10
C ILE A 340 -26.59 7.70 17.38
N PRO A 341 -27.45 8.10 16.44
CA PRO A 341 -28.46 9.13 16.66
C PRO A 341 -29.43 8.75 17.76
N GLU A 342 -29.87 9.73 18.55
CA GLU A 342 -30.86 9.53 19.58
C GLU A 342 -32.16 8.93 19.00
N GLY A 343 -32.69 7.88 19.64
CA GLY A 343 -33.87 7.16 19.17
C GLY A 343 -33.61 6.06 18.13
N ASP A 344 -32.35 5.80 17.80
CA ASP A 344 -31.94 4.62 17.03
C ASP A 344 -31.15 3.68 17.94
N THR A 345 -31.25 2.37 17.73
CA THR A 345 -30.60 1.35 18.55
C THR A 345 -29.80 0.38 17.65
N ILE A 346 -28.78 -0.24 18.22
CA ILE A 346 -27.93 -1.18 17.49
C ILE A 346 -28.66 -2.52 17.37
N LYS A 347 -28.89 -2.97 16.15
CA LYS A 347 -29.47 -4.27 15.83
C LYS A 347 -28.43 -5.39 15.82
N HIS A 348 -27.29 -5.13 15.19
CA HIS A 348 -26.25 -6.15 14.99
C HIS A 348 -24.88 -5.51 14.78
N VAL A 349 -23.84 -6.15 15.32
CA VAL A 349 -22.43 -5.79 15.10
C VAL A 349 -21.69 -6.92 14.42
N SER A 350 -20.83 -6.60 13.42
CA SER A 350 -20.02 -7.55 12.68
C SER A 350 -18.55 -7.12 12.68
N GLY A 351 -17.63 -8.09 12.76
CA GLY A 351 -16.19 -7.84 12.82
C GLY A 351 -15.46 -8.32 11.56
N GLY A 352 -14.68 -7.44 10.94
CA GLY A 352 -13.68 -7.80 9.93
C GLY A 352 -12.32 -8.10 10.56
N THR A 353 -11.23 -7.99 9.79
CA THR A 353 -9.88 -8.27 10.32
C THR A 353 -9.46 -7.25 11.37
N ARG A 354 -9.69 -5.95 11.13
CA ARG A 354 -9.30 -4.84 12.03
C ARG A 354 -10.30 -3.70 12.07
N HIS A 355 -11.53 -3.96 11.71
CA HIS A 355 -12.62 -3.00 11.74
C HIS A 355 -13.91 -3.70 12.15
N PHE A 356 -14.88 -2.91 12.55
CA PHE A 356 -16.22 -3.34 12.82
C PHE A 356 -17.21 -2.60 11.93
N THR A 357 -18.34 -3.21 11.70
CA THR A 357 -19.54 -2.56 11.20
C THR A 357 -20.70 -2.82 12.15
N LEU A 358 -21.66 -1.94 12.17
CA LEU A 358 -22.93 -2.17 12.83
C LEU A 358 -24.09 -1.76 11.93
N VAL A 359 -25.22 -2.38 12.15
CA VAL A 359 -26.51 -2.03 11.57
C VAL A 359 -27.45 -1.66 12.70
N THR A 360 -28.18 -0.55 12.56
CA THR A 360 -29.18 -0.12 13.53
C THR A 360 -30.55 -0.73 13.23
N GLU A 361 -31.50 -0.66 14.17
CA GLU A 361 -32.88 -1.08 13.97
C GLU A 361 -33.57 -0.28 12.84
N GLN A 362 -33.13 0.95 12.62
CA GLN A 362 -33.59 1.75 11.48
C GLN A 362 -32.88 1.38 10.16
N GLY A 363 -31.99 0.39 10.14
CA GLY A 363 -31.29 -0.07 8.93
C GLY A 363 -30.20 0.87 8.44
N ARG A 364 -29.58 1.67 9.30
CA ARG A 364 -28.41 2.51 9.02
C ARG A 364 -27.14 1.73 9.31
N VAL A 365 -26.10 2.01 8.52
CA VAL A 365 -24.80 1.36 8.65
C VAL A 365 -23.76 2.33 9.17
N TYR A 366 -22.97 1.87 10.12
CA TYR A 366 -21.76 2.55 10.61
C TYR A 366 -20.58 1.60 10.57
N ALA A 367 -19.35 2.15 10.41
CA ALA A 367 -18.13 1.37 10.45
C ALA A 367 -17.04 2.16 11.16
N TRP A 368 -16.17 1.47 11.93
CA TRP A 368 -15.04 2.08 12.64
C TRP A 368 -13.88 1.09 12.77
N GLY A 369 -12.72 1.61 13.16
CA GLY A 369 -11.48 0.87 13.27
C GLY A 369 -10.45 1.32 12.25
N GLN A 370 -9.49 0.47 11.96
CA GLN A 370 -8.49 0.78 10.95
C GLN A 370 -9.12 0.94 9.56
N ASN A 371 -8.70 1.98 8.82
CA ASN A 371 -9.31 2.37 7.54
C ASN A 371 -8.33 2.39 6.35
N PHE A 372 -7.25 1.64 6.39
CA PHE A 372 -6.21 1.63 5.33
C PHE A 372 -6.72 1.22 3.96
N ARG A 373 -7.82 0.47 3.91
CA ARG A 373 -8.42 -0.03 2.66
C ARG A 373 -9.82 0.55 2.43
N LYS A 374 -10.15 1.66 3.08
CA LYS A 374 -11.47 2.31 2.98
C LYS A 374 -12.63 1.46 3.50
N GLN A 375 -12.34 0.51 4.37
CA GLN A 375 -13.33 -0.38 4.95
C GLN A 375 -14.26 0.32 5.96
N CYS A 376 -13.86 1.48 6.48
CA CYS A 376 -14.72 2.30 7.34
C CYS A 376 -15.37 3.48 6.58
N GLU A 377 -15.12 3.65 5.28
CA GLU A 377 -15.78 4.66 4.45
C GLU A 377 -17.13 4.12 3.95
N VAL A 378 -18.13 4.10 4.83
CA VAL A 378 -19.49 3.65 4.49
C VAL A 378 -20.09 4.54 3.41
N PRO A 379 -20.62 4.00 2.28
CA PRO A 379 -21.36 4.77 1.28
C PRO A 379 -22.50 5.56 1.90
N ALA A 380 -22.74 6.80 1.42
CA ALA A 380 -23.73 7.70 1.99
C ALA A 380 -25.14 7.10 1.98
N ASP A 381 -25.50 6.40 0.92
CA ASP A 381 -26.80 5.76 0.74
C ASP A 381 -27.08 4.67 1.80
N LEU A 382 -26.01 4.03 2.35
CA LEU A 382 -26.13 3.04 3.42
C LEU A 382 -26.25 3.65 4.82
N GLN A 383 -26.03 4.95 4.96
CA GLN A 383 -26.17 5.67 6.22
C GLN A 383 -27.61 6.22 6.43
N GLU A 384 -28.45 6.04 5.43
CA GLU A 384 -29.86 6.43 5.50
C GLU A 384 -30.72 5.35 6.16
N ALA A 385 -31.85 5.76 6.74
CA ALA A 385 -32.79 4.83 7.35
C ALA A 385 -33.40 3.90 6.31
N GLY A 386 -33.52 2.62 6.63
CA GLY A 386 -34.09 1.60 5.75
C GLY A 386 -33.15 1.14 4.62
N ALA A 387 -31.87 1.47 4.69
CA ALA A 387 -30.93 1.11 3.65
C ALA A 387 -30.65 -0.41 3.60
N VAL A 388 -30.46 -1.05 4.77
CA VAL A 388 -30.07 -2.46 4.85
C VAL A 388 -30.68 -3.18 6.05
N ASP A 389 -30.68 -4.52 6.00
CA ASP A 389 -31.06 -5.37 7.12
C ASP A 389 -29.86 -6.01 7.80
N THR A 390 -28.80 -6.26 7.03
CA THR A 390 -27.62 -6.99 7.48
C THR A 390 -26.36 -6.52 6.75
N VAL A 391 -25.24 -6.48 7.46
CA VAL A 391 -23.91 -6.27 6.91
C VAL A 391 -22.98 -7.39 7.39
N PHE A 392 -22.31 -8.02 6.47
CA PHE A 392 -21.25 -8.98 6.74
C PHE A 392 -19.90 -8.32 6.54
N SER A 393 -19.10 -8.24 7.61
CA SER A 393 -17.71 -7.79 7.53
C SER A 393 -16.79 -8.97 7.21
N SER A 394 -16.01 -8.81 6.18
CA SER A 394 -14.98 -9.75 5.74
C SER A 394 -13.61 -9.11 5.96
N GLY A 395 -12.52 -9.80 5.81
CA GLY A 395 -11.15 -9.30 5.90
C GLY A 395 -11.01 -7.77 5.95
N PHE A 396 -11.00 -7.12 4.79
CA PHE A 396 -10.98 -5.65 4.64
C PHE A 396 -12.12 -5.14 3.75
N GLN A 397 -13.19 -5.90 3.61
CA GLN A 397 -14.36 -5.58 2.80
C GLN A 397 -15.64 -5.88 3.54
N ASN A 398 -16.72 -5.14 3.20
CA ASN A 398 -18.04 -5.30 3.77
C ASN A 398 -19.07 -5.50 2.66
N TYR A 399 -20.10 -6.28 2.97
CA TYR A 399 -21.20 -6.61 2.07
C TYR A 399 -22.52 -6.30 2.74
N ALA A 400 -23.30 -5.38 2.16
CA ALA A 400 -24.61 -4.97 2.65
C ALA A 400 -25.72 -5.69 1.90
N PHE A 401 -26.72 -6.16 2.67
CA PHE A 401 -27.89 -6.87 2.14
C PHE A 401 -29.18 -6.27 2.68
N LYS A 402 -30.24 -6.35 1.87
CA LYS A 402 -31.61 -6.01 2.22
C LYS A 402 -32.55 -7.06 1.67
N ASP A 403 -33.43 -7.61 2.49
CA ASP A 403 -34.36 -8.69 2.13
C ASP A 403 -33.65 -9.88 1.42
N GLY A 404 -32.45 -10.23 1.90
CA GLY A 404 -31.61 -11.28 1.30
C GLY A 404 -30.95 -10.93 -0.02
N LYS A 405 -31.10 -9.70 -0.52
CA LYS A 405 -30.48 -9.22 -1.77
C LYS A 405 -29.31 -8.30 -1.49
N PHE A 406 -28.26 -8.51 -2.28
CA PHE A 406 -27.07 -7.66 -2.22
C PHE A 406 -27.39 -6.21 -2.63
N VAL A 407 -26.99 -5.26 -1.80
CA VAL A 407 -27.13 -3.83 -2.04
C VAL A 407 -25.81 -3.26 -2.54
N GLU A 408 -24.76 -3.30 -1.72
CA GLU A 408 -23.48 -2.72 -2.05
C GLU A 408 -22.34 -3.38 -1.25
N ALA A 409 -21.10 -3.23 -1.76
CA ALA A 409 -19.88 -3.61 -1.06
C ALA A 409 -18.87 -2.49 -1.07
N TRP A 410 -18.18 -2.29 0.06
CA TRP A 410 -17.13 -1.26 0.19
C TRP A 410 -15.92 -1.79 0.96
N GLY A 411 -14.80 -1.07 0.84
CA GLY A 411 -13.51 -1.50 1.36
C GLY A 411 -12.56 -1.99 0.27
N LEU A 412 -11.74 -2.99 0.57
CA LEU A 412 -10.74 -3.53 -0.35
C LEU A 412 -11.41 -4.22 -1.55
N LYS A 413 -11.20 -3.68 -2.74
CA LYS A 413 -11.64 -4.33 -4.01
C LYS A 413 -10.58 -5.26 -4.58
N GLY A 414 -9.31 -4.87 -4.44
CA GLY A 414 -8.15 -5.57 -4.96
C GLY A 414 -6.92 -4.66 -5.03
N TYR A 415 -5.89 -5.11 -5.74
CA TYR A 415 -4.62 -4.41 -5.85
C TYR A 415 -4.26 -4.17 -7.31
N VAL A 416 -4.16 -2.90 -7.72
CA VAL A 416 -3.89 -2.51 -9.12
C VAL A 416 -2.59 -3.14 -9.65
N PHE A 417 -1.52 -3.10 -8.87
CA PHE A 417 -0.22 -3.67 -9.22
C PHE A 417 0.17 -4.87 -8.33
N GLY A 418 -0.81 -5.45 -7.61
CA GLY A 418 -0.56 -6.57 -6.71
C GLY A 418 0.14 -6.16 -5.40
N THR A 419 0.59 -7.16 -4.66
CA THR A 419 1.30 -6.97 -3.38
C THR A 419 2.69 -7.61 -3.39
N ASP A 420 3.53 -7.21 -2.45
CA ASP A 420 4.85 -7.78 -2.24
C ASP A 420 4.85 -8.96 -1.25
N ASP A 421 6.03 -9.42 -0.83
CA ASP A 421 6.24 -10.52 0.11
C ASP A 421 5.81 -10.23 1.55
N MET A 422 5.50 -9.00 1.87
CA MET A 422 4.94 -8.57 3.15
C MET A 422 3.47 -8.15 3.04
N GLY A 423 2.82 -8.42 1.91
CA GLY A 423 1.43 -8.03 1.66
C GLY A 423 1.22 -6.54 1.40
N ARG A 424 2.30 -5.78 1.18
CA ARG A 424 2.23 -4.33 0.96
C ARG A 424 1.85 -4.02 -0.48
N ASP A 425 0.98 -3.04 -0.69
CA ASP A 425 0.50 -2.63 -2.00
C ASP A 425 1.63 -2.05 -2.87
N VAL A 426 1.92 -2.70 -3.99
CA VAL A 426 2.98 -2.30 -4.93
C VAL A 426 2.67 -0.92 -5.54
N PHE A 427 1.40 -0.58 -5.82
CA PHE A 427 1.02 0.72 -6.37
C PHE A 427 1.38 1.87 -5.42
N ASN A 428 0.99 1.75 -4.14
CA ASN A 428 1.31 2.75 -3.12
C ASN A 428 2.82 2.86 -2.90
N ARG A 429 3.52 1.73 -2.90
CA ARG A 429 4.98 1.70 -2.77
C ARG A 429 5.68 2.32 -3.98
N LEU A 430 5.16 2.17 -5.20
CA LEU A 430 5.69 2.82 -6.40
C LEU A 430 5.62 4.34 -6.32
N MET A 431 4.48 4.89 -5.86
CA MET A 431 4.34 6.34 -5.67
C MET A 431 5.35 6.88 -4.64
N ASN A 432 5.35 6.29 -3.45
CA ASN A 432 6.22 6.72 -2.34
C ASN A 432 7.70 6.44 -2.62
N GLY A 433 8.00 5.30 -3.24
CA GLY A 433 9.35 4.91 -3.66
C GLY A 433 9.92 5.83 -4.73
N GLY A 434 9.09 6.23 -5.70
CA GLY A 434 9.47 7.19 -6.72
C GLY A 434 9.79 8.56 -6.14
N LYS A 435 8.98 9.04 -5.19
CA LYS A 435 9.26 10.27 -4.45
C LYS A 435 10.63 10.22 -3.78
N MET A 436 10.96 9.11 -3.14
CA MET A 436 12.25 8.93 -2.46
C MET A 436 13.41 8.88 -3.47
N THR A 437 13.34 8.02 -4.50
CA THR A 437 14.37 7.90 -5.54
C THR A 437 14.64 9.22 -6.27
N MET A 438 13.58 9.94 -6.68
CA MET A 438 13.73 11.24 -7.34
C MET A 438 14.31 12.31 -6.40
N THR A 439 13.92 12.32 -5.12
CA THR A 439 14.44 13.28 -4.14
C THR A 439 15.94 13.05 -3.90
N ILE A 440 16.35 11.79 -3.74
CA ILE A 440 17.76 11.43 -3.56
C ILE A 440 18.59 11.86 -4.78
N GLY A 441 18.11 11.52 -5.99
CA GLY A 441 18.75 11.92 -7.23
C GLY A 441 18.88 13.45 -7.37
N ALA A 442 17.81 14.19 -7.05
CA ALA A 442 17.80 15.66 -7.14
C ALA A 442 18.79 16.30 -6.16
N VAL A 443 18.82 15.88 -4.90
CA VAL A 443 19.76 16.40 -3.89
C VAL A 443 21.19 16.09 -4.30
N ALA A 444 21.47 14.86 -4.75
CA ALA A 444 22.80 14.47 -5.20
C ALA A 444 23.28 15.33 -6.38
N VAL A 445 22.42 15.59 -7.36
CA VAL A 445 22.75 16.46 -8.51
C VAL A 445 22.95 17.89 -8.09
N ILE A 446 22.15 18.44 -7.20
CA ILE A 446 22.33 19.82 -6.68
C ILE A 446 23.71 19.95 -6.03
N VAL A 447 24.09 19.01 -5.17
CA VAL A 447 25.39 19.00 -4.48
C VAL A 447 26.54 18.90 -5.51
N SER A 448 26.47 17.93 -6.44
CA SER A 448 27.50 17.75 -7.48
C SER A 448 27.61 18.98 -8.39
N THR A 449 26.49 19.60 -8.74
CA THR A 449 26.45 20.79 -9.60
C THR A 449 27.12 21.99 -8.93
N ILE A 450 26.82 22.25 -7.66
CA ILE A 450 27.43 23.34 -6.91
C ILE A 450 28.96 23.18 -6.87
N ILE A 451 29.44 22.00 -6.50
CA ILE A 451 30.88 21.70 -6.45
C ILE A 451 31.50 21.79 -7.83
N GLY A 452 30.88 21.18 -8.84
CA GLY A 452 31.34 21.19 -10.22
C GLY A 452 31.48 22.60 -10.81
N ILE A 453 30.50 23.48 -10.54
CA ILE A 453 30.57 24.90 -10.96
C ILE A 453 31.70 25.62 -10.26
N ILE A 454 31.83 25.50 -8.95
CA ILE A 454 32.87 26.20 -8.18
C ILE A 454 34.25 25.77 -8.65
N VAL A 455 34.52 24.45 -8.68
CA VAL A 455 35.82 23.90 -9.06
C VAL A 455 36.13 24.18 -10.53
N GLY A 456 35.16 23.95 -11.44
CA GLY A 456 35.33 24.17 -12.88
C GLY A 456 35.55 25.63 -13.25
N CYS A 457 34.80 26.59 -12.62
CA CYS A 457 34.97 28.00 -12.85
C CYS A 457 36.33 28.52 -12.33
N ILE A 458 36.73 28.13 -11.12
CA ILE A 458 38.00 28.58 -10.54
C ILE A 458 39.17 28.02 -11.34
N SER A 459 39.16 26.74 -11.63
CA SER A 459 40.19 26.05 -12.42
C SER A 459 40.31 26.64 -13.83
N GLY A 460 39.19 26.76 -14.56
CA GLY A 460 39.17 27.26 -15.95
C GLY A 460 39.53 28.75 -16.07
N TYR A 461 39.13 29.58 -15.09
CA TYR A 461 39.37 31.00 -15.14
C TYR A 461 40.79 31.39 -14.73
N PHE A 462 41.27 30.95 -13.54
CA PHE A 462 42.59 31.35 -13.03
C PHE A 462 43.74 30.64 -13.74
N GLY A 463 43.57 29.37 -14.12
CA GLY A 463 44.61 28.60 -14.82
C GLY A 463 45.86 28.36 -13.96
N GLY A 464 46.99 28.09 -14.59
CA GLY A 464 48.27 27.93 -13.93
C GLY A 464 48.30 26.86 -12.84
N TRP A 465 48.94 27.15 -11.71
CA TRP A 465 49.06 26.20 -10.60
C TRP A 465 47.72 25.90 -9.92
N VAL A 466 46.78 26.87 -9.90
CA VAL A 466 45.42 26.67 -9.34
C VAL A 466 44.69 25.59 -10.14
N ASP A 467 44.75 25.66 -11.45
CA ASP A 467 44.19 24.65 -12.35
C ASP A 467 44.83 23.29 -12.13
N ILE A 468 46.16 23.22 -12.10
CA ILE A 468 46.88 21.97 -11.86
C ILE A 468 46.48 21.34 -10.55
N LEU A 469 46.42 22.12 -9.46
CA LEU A 469 46.05 21.61 -8.14
C LEU A 469 44.59 21.07 -8.12
N LEU A 470 43.65 21.88 -8.58
CA LEU A 470 42.23 21.49 -8.59
C LEU A 470 41.96 20.31 -9.51
N MET A 471 42.63 20.22 -10.64
CA MET A 471 42.50 19.05 -11.53
C MET A 471 43.13 17.80 -10.94
N ARG A 472 44.25 17.90 -10.19
CA ARG A 472 44.78 16.74 -9.44
C ARG A 472 43.80 16.22 -8.39
N VAL A 473 43.15 17.12 -7.63
CA VAL A 473 42.09 16.73 -6.69
C VAL A 473 40.93 16.06 -7.44
N THR A 474 40.50 16.63 -8.57
CA THR A 474 39.44 16.08 -9.41
C THR A 474 39.80 14.70 -9.97
N GLU A 475 41.06 14.49 -10.37
CA GLU A 475 41.56 13.20 -10.84
C GLU A 475 41.61 12.17 -9.71
N ILE A 476 42.08 12.54 -8.50
CA ILE A 476 42.12 11.64 -7.35
C ILE A 476 40.71 11.19 -6.96
N VAL A 477 39.76 12.15 -6.85
CA VAL A 477 38.37 11.79 -6.54
C VAL A 477 37.74 10.95 -7.63
N GLY A 478 37.97 11.29 -8.90
CA GLY A 478 37.46 10.54 -10.05
C GLY A 478 38.11 9.15 -10.26
N ALA A 479 39.29 8.90 -9.66
CA ALA A 479 39.95 7.60 -9.68
C ALA A 479 39.40 6.63 -8.62
N ILE A 480 38.65 7.12 -7.64
CA ILE A 480 38.00 6.27 -6.63
C ILE A 480 36.92 5.43 -7.34
N PRO A 481 36.97 4.09 -7.27
CA PRO A 481 35.92 3.27 -7.87
C PRO A 481 34.63 3.51 -7.11
N PHE A 482 33.71 4.26 -7.78
CA PHE A 482 32.51 4.82 -7.19
C PHE A 482 31.66 3.78 -6.43
N LEU A 483 31.30 2.67 -7.09
CA LEU A 483 30.40 1.66 -6.53
C LEU A 483 31.00 0.96 -5.29
N PRO A 484 32.23 0.41 -5.32
CA PRO A 484 32.85 -0.18 -4.13
C PRO A 484 32.96 0.80 -2.95
N PHE A 485 33.32 2.06 -3.22
CA PHE A 485 33.46 3.06 -2.18
C PHE A 485 32.10 3.41 -1.53
N ALA A 486 31.07 3.60 -2.36
CA ALA A 486 29.71 3.86 -1.88
C ALA A 486 29.16 2.67 -1.07
N LEU A 487 29.45 1.42 -1.48
CA LEU A 487 29.06 0.23 -0.73
C LEU A 487 29.72 0.19 0.66
N VAL A 488 31.01 0.45 0.75
CA VAL A 488 31.73 0.48 2.04
C VAL A 488 31.18 1.55 2.97
N LEU A 489 30.99 2.77 2.46
CA LEU A 489 30.40 3.85 3.26
C LEU A 489 28.97 3.54 3.71
N SER A 490 28.16 2.98 2.84
CA SER A 490 26.79 2.58 3.19
C SER A 490 26.77 1.48 4.23
N ALA A 491 27.68 0.50 4.16
CA ALA A 491 27.82 -0.55 5.18
C ALA A 491 28.18 0.03 6.56
N ILE A 492 29.11 1.01 6.59
CA ILE A 492 29.46 1.72 7.83
C ILE A 492 28.27 2.50 8.38
N LEU A 493 27.49 3.17 7.53
CA LEU A 493 26.30 3.89 7.94
C LEU A 493 25.20 2.98 8.47
N GLN A 494 25.06 1.76 7.93
CA GLN A 494 24.10 0.78 8.43
C GLN A 494 24.43 0.26 9.82
N SER A 495 25.71 0.13 10.15
CA SER A 495 26.17 -0.31 11.48
C SER A 495 26.16 0.80 12.53
N SER A 496 25.85 2.04 12.15
CA SER A 496 25.79 3.19 13.06
C SER A 496 24.41 3.38 13.66
N ASP A 497 24.34 3.88 14.92
CA ASP A 497 23.08 4.22 15.61
C ASP A 497 22.43 5.53 15.12
N LEU A 498 22.67 5.90 13.87
CA LEU A 498 22.12 7.11 13.29
C LEU A 498 20.63 6.96 13.01
N HIS A 499 19.87 8.03 13.28
CA HIS A 499 18.47 8.12 12.90
C HIS A 499 18.32 7.93 11.38
N GLU A 500 17.30 7.23 10.95
CA GLU A 500 17.06 6.86 9.54
C GLU A 500 17.14 8.04 8.57
N ASN A 501 16.49 9.17 8.91
CA ASN A 501 16.52 10.38 8.08
C ASN A 501 17.95 10.92 7.88
N THR A 502 18.79 10.87 8.93
CA THR A 502 20.19 11.30 8.88
C THR A 502 21.00 10.39 7.97
N ARG A 503 20.75 9.08 8.03
CA ARG A 503 21.40 8.09 7.17
C ARG A 503 21.08 8.33 5.69
N ILE A 504 19.81 8.54 5.37
CA ILE A 504 19.36 8.87 4.00
C ILE A 504 20.01 10.15 3.52
N PHE A 505 20.05 11.20 4.35
CA PHE A 505 20.69 12.46 3.99
C PHE A 505 22.19 12.31 3.72
N ILE A 506 22.90 11.51 4.50
CA ILE A 506 24.33 11.23 4.29
C ILE A 506 24.53 10.45 2.96
N ILE A 507 23.67 9.49 2.63
CA ILE A 507 23.71 8.79 1.33
C ILE A 507 23.56 9.80 0.19
N MET A 508 22.62 10.74 0.27
CA MET A 508 22.46 11.81 -0.74
C MET A 508 23.72 12.64 -0.91
N LEU A 509 24.36 13.03 0.22
CA LEU A 509 25.61 13.78 0.20
C LEU A 509 26.76 12.98 -0.42
N ILE A 510 26.92 11.72 -0.07
CA ILE A 510 27.96 10.84 -0.64
C ILE A 510 27.84 10.75 -2.16
N LEU A 511 26.62 10.51 -2.66
CA LEU A 511 26.34 10.45 -4.09
C LEU A 511 26.76 11.78 -4.78
N GLY A 512 26.37 12.92 -4.22
CA GLY A 512 26.73 14.22 -4.77
C GLY A 512 28.22 14.55 -4.70
N LEU A 513 28.88 14.20 -3.57
CA LEU A 513 30.31 14.43 -3.34
C LEU A 513 31.22 13.59 -4.24
N LEU A 514 30.74 12.48 -4.79
CA LEU A 514 31.50 11.63 -5.71
C LEU A 514 31.22 11.92 -7.19
N SER A 515 30.09 12.57 -7.51
CA SER A 515 29.61 12.71 -8.90
C SER A 515 30.05 14.00 -9.61
N TRP A 516 30.62 14.98 -8.90
CA TRP A 516 30.91 16.33 -9.44
C TRP A 516 32.08 16.40 -10.42
N THR A 517 32.97 15.39 -10.46
CA THR A 517 34.26 15.45 -11.17
C THR A 517 34.12 15.59 -12.68
N GLY A 518 33.13 14.92 -13.28
CA GLY A 518 32.82 15.00 -14.71
C GLY A 518 32.34 16.41 -15.11
N LEU A 519 31.40 16.95 -14.33
CA LEU A 519 30.86 18.29 -14.57
C LEU A 519 31.93 19.38 -14.37
N ALA A 520 32.82 19.27 -13.38
CA ALA A 520 33.91 20.22 -13.17
C ALA A 520 34.86 20.28 -14.37
N LYS A 521 35.23 19.13 -14.95
CA LYS A 521 36.06 19.08 -16.17
C LYS A 521 35.36 19.70 -17.36
N LEU A 522 34.08 19.46 -17.54
CA LEU A 522 33.26 20.03 -18.60
C LEU A 522 33.24 21.57 -18.48
N ILE A 523 32.88 22.08 -17.29
CA ILE A 523 32.80 23.52 -17.04
C ILE A 523 34.17 24.19 -17.21
N ARG A 524 35.24 23.58 -16.71
CA ARG A 524 36.60 24.06 -16.92
C ARG A 524 36.90 24.25 -18.41
N GLY A 525 36.59 23.26 -19.24
CA GLY A 525 36.82 23.34 -20.72
C GLY A 525 36.05 24.50 -21.33
N GLN A 526 34.80 24.70 -20.96
CA GLN A 526 33.98 25.82 -21.47
C GLN A 526 34.49 27.19 -20.98
N ILE A 527 34.86 27.31 -19.70
CA ILE A 527 35.39 28.56 -19.13
C ILE A 527 36.71 28.94 -19.79
N LEU A 528 37.59 27.98 -20.07
CA LEU A 528 38.84 28.23 -20.81
C LEU A 528 38.58 28.81 -22.20
N ALA A 529 37.58 28.28 -22.92
CA ALA A 529 37.22 28.80 -24.23
C ALA A 529 36.59 30.20 -24.18
N GLU A 530 35.75 30.46 -23.19
CA GLU A 530 35.08 31.74 -23.02
C GLU A 530 36.02 32.85 -22.49
N ARG A 531 37.04 32.48 -21.70
CA ARG A 531 38.01 33.43 -21.09
C ARG A 531 38.78 34.24 -22.10
N GLU A 532 39.03 33.68 -23.29
CA GLU A 532 39.83 34.33 -24.35
C GLU A 532 39.01 35.29 -25.24
N LYS A 533 37.70 35.45 -24.97
CA LYS A 533 36.83 36.31 -25.77
C LYS A 533 37.00 37.79 -25.41
N GLU A 534 36.71 38.66 -26.38
CA GLU A 534 36.91 40.13 -26.30
C GLU A 534 36.15 40.77 -25.14
N PHE A 535 34.93 40.30 -24.82
CA PHE A 535 34.16 40.88 -23.71
C PHE A 535 34.84 40.68 -22.36
N VAL A 536 35.61 39.62 -22.16
CA VAL A 536 36.39 39.35 -20.97
C VAL A 536 37.55 40.31 -20.86
N THR A 537 38.26 40.55 -21.96
CA THR A 537 39.36 41.51 -22.04
C THR A 537 38.83 42.91 -21.78
N ALA A 538 37.69 43.30 -22.32
CA ALA A 538 37.05 44.58 -22.06
C ALA A 538 36.67 44.74 -20.58
N ALA A 539 36.05 43.72 -19.94
CA ALA A 539 35.71 43.75 -18.53
C ALA A 539 36.93 43.90 -17.62
N ARG A 540 38.05 43.22 -17.97
CA ARG A 540 39.31 43.32 -17.25
C ARG A 540 39.92 44.73 -17.39
N SER A 541 39.90 45.33 -18.60
CA SER A 541 40.36 46.68 -18.84
C SER A 541 39.55 47.74 -18.10
N MET A 542 38.27 47.48 -17.82
CA MET A 542 37.42 48.33 -17.00
C MET A 542 37.62 48.14 -15.49
N GLY A 543 38.57 47.31 -15.05
CA GLY A 543 38.91 47.10 -13.65
C GLY A 543 37.90 46.22 -12.89
N VAL A 544 37.09 45.40 -13.56
CA VAL A 544 36.18 44.45 -12.90
C VAL A 544 37.01 43.39 -12.19
N LYS A 545 36.66 43.05 -10.94
CA LYS A 545 37.36 42.02 -10.15
C LYS A 545 37.26 40.65 -10.83
N GLU A 546 38.38 39.90 -10.88
CA GLU A 546 38.53 38.63 -11.59
C GLU A 546 37.42 37.61 -11.22
N GLY A 547 37.11 37.45 -9.92
CA GLY A 547 36.01 36.55 -9.50
C GLY A 547 34.64 36.97 -10.02
N ARG A 548 34.40 38.32 -10.18
CA ARG A 548 33.16 38.81 -10.78
C ARG A 548 33.12 38.53 -12.27
N ILE A 549 34.24 38.57 -12.96
CA ILE A 549 34.34 38.23 -14.37
C ILE A 549 33.99 36.76 -14.54
N ALA A 550 34.61 35.86 -13.77
CA ALA A 550 34.36 34.40 -13.86
C ALA A 550 32.88 34.05 -13.63
N PHE A 551 32.28 34.51 -12.51
CA PHE A 551 30.95 34.10 -12.09
C PHE A 551 29.80 34.93 -12.67
N LYS A 552 30.00 36.23 -12.99
CA LYS A 552 28.91 37.09 -13.50
C LYS A 552 28.96 37.35 -14.99
N HIS A 553 30.12 37.23 -15.63
CA HIS A 553 30.26 37.51 -17.06
C HIS A 553 30.47 36.25 -17.90
N ILE A 554 31.27 35.28 -17.43
CA ILE A 554 31.58 34.07 -18.20
C ILE A 554 30.56 32.97 -17.91
N LEU A 555 30.32 32.63 -16.63
CA LEU A 555 29.44 31.52 -16.25
C LEU A 555 28.04 31.58 -16.89
N PRO A 556 27.35 32.73 -17.03
CA PRO A 556 26.04 32.80 -17.70
C PRO A 556 26.07 32.34 -19.16
N ASN A 557 27.21 32.52 -19.86
CA ASN A 557 27.33 32.06 -21.25
C ASN A 557 27.51 30.54 -21.37
N VAL A 558 27.92 29.88 -20.29
CA VAL A 558 28.16 28.43 -20.21
C VAL A 558 26.95 27.69 -19.62
N ILE A 559 25.96 28.42 -19.07
CA ILE A 559 24.85 27.84 -18.30
C ILE A 559 24.01 26.85 -19.12
N SER A 560 23.89 27.07 -20.43
CA SER A 560 23.18 26.17 -21.33
C SER A 560 23.80 24.76 -21.37
N VAL A 561 25.12 24.69 -21.45
CA VAL A 561 25.86 23.42 -21.43
C VAL A 561 25.77 22.75 -20.06
N ILE A 562 25.82 23.54 -19.00
CA ILE A 562 25.66 23.06 -17.62
C ILE A 562 24.27 22.45 -17.43
N LEU A 563 23.19 23.11 -17.87
CA LEU A 563 21.82 22.62 -17.74
C LEU A 563 21.62 21.26 -18.42
N VAL A 564 22.18 21.09 -19.61
CA VAL A 564 22.15 19.80 -20.33
C VAL A 564 22.85 18.72 -19.51
N SER A 565 24.06 18.98 -19.03
CA SER A 565 24.83 18.00 -18.25
C SER A 565 24.10 17.64 -16.95
N VAL A 566 23.59 18.62 -16.22
CA VAL A 566 22.84 18.43 -14.97
C VAL A 566 21.57 17.58 -15.18
N THR A 567 20.89 17.77 -16.32
CA THR A 567 19.71 16.96 -16.65
C THR A 567 20.09 15.48 -16.84
N LEU A 568 21.17 15.21 -17.55
CA LEU A 568 21.67 13.84 -17.76
C LEU A 568 22.23 13.23 -16.46
N ASP A 569 22.94 14.04 -15.67
CA ASP A 569 23.48 13.63 -14.37
C ASP A 569 22.35 13.25 -13.37
N PHE A 570 21.18 13.89 -13.47
CA PHE A 570 20.03 13.53 -12.66
C PHE A 570 19.55 12.10 -12.94
N ALA A 571 19.45 11.71 -14.21
CA ALA A 571 19.14 10.33 -14.59
C ALA A 571 20.20 9.35 -14.07
N GLY A 572 21.48 9.71 -14.18
CA GLY A 572 22.62 8.93 -13.68
C GLY A 572 22.58 8.74 -12.15
N CYS A 573 22.29 9.79 -11.39
CA CYS A 573 22.16 9.73 -9.93
C CYS A 573 20.99 8.84 -9.49
N MET A 574 19.84 8.89 -10.18
CA MET A 574 18.71 8.01 -9.92
C MET A 574 19.06 6.54 -10.16
N LEU A 575 19.73 6.22 -11.26
CA LEU A 575 20.18 4.85 -11.55
C LEU A 575 21.19 4.36 -10.52
N THR A 576 22.08 5.23 -10.07
CA THR A 576 23.10 4.90 -9.06
C THR A 576 22.46 4.63 -7.70
N GLU A 577 21.53 5.50 -7.26
CA GLU A 577 20.74 5.26 -6.04
C GLU A 577 20.02 3.91 -6.13
N SER A 578 19.32 3.69 -7.25
CA SER A 578 18.56 2.46 -7.44
C SER A 578 19.44 1.22 -7.44
N SER A 579 20.66 1.30 -7.99
CA SER A 579 21.64 0.22 -7.96
C SER A 579 22.14 -0.07 -6.54
N LEU A 580 22.44 0.97 -5.75
CA LEU A 580 22.85 0.82 -4.35
C LEU A 580 21.72 0.23 -3.51
N SER A 581 20.50 0.73 -3.67
CA SER A 581 19.31 0.23 -2.96
C SER A 581 18.99 -1.22 -3.35
N TYR A 582 19.11 -1.58 -4.62
CA TYR A 582 18.98 -2.95 -5.12
C TYR A 582 20.03 -3.90 -4.50
N LEU A 583 21.26 -3.43 -4.32
CA LEU A 583 22.31 -4.20 -3.66
C LEU A 583 22.14 -4.28 -2.14
N GLY A 584 21.17 -3.59 -1.56
CA GLY A 584 20.89 -3.59 -0.13
C GLY A 584 21.70 -2.55 0.65
N PHE A 585 22.38 -1.64 -0.03
CA PHE A 585 23.24 -0.62 0.59
C PHE A 585 22.68 0.81 0.48
N GLY A 586 21.50 0.98 -0.12
CA GLY A 586 20.80 2.25 -0.18
C GLY A 586 19.82 2.45 0.98
N VAL A 587 18.65 2.99 0.67
CA VAL A 587 17.55 3.18 1.63
C VAL A 587 17.03 1.83 2.10
N GLN A 588 16.96 1.67 3.42
CA GLN A 588 16.50 0.44 4.04
C GLN A 588 14.97 0.39 4.15
N LEU A 589 14.46 -0.85 4.24
CA LEU A 589 13.07 -1.06 4.65
C LEU A 589 12.84 -0.47 6.06
N PRO A 590 11.63 0.05 6.34
CA PRO A 590 10.39 -0.12 5.59
C PRO A 590 10.19 0.89 4.44
N ARG A 591 10.99 1.95 4.33
CA ARG A 591 10.81 3.00 3.31
C ARG A 591 11.05 2.46 1.90
N PRO A 592 10.09 2.64 0.98
CA PRO A 592 10.28 2.21 -0.39
C PRO A 592 11.18 3.17 -1.18
N THR A 593 12.01 2.60 -2.07
CA THR A 593 12.58 3.25 -3.25
C THR A 593 12.37 2.34 -4.45
N TRP A 594 12.42 2.86 -5.67
CA TRP A 594 12.33 1.97 -6.82
C TRP A 594 13.46 0.94 -6.86
N GLY A 595 14.65 1.31 -6.36
CA GLY A 595 15.79 0.41 -6.24
C GLY A 595 15.57 -0.75 -5.27
N ASN A 596 15.14 -0.48 -4.03
CA ASN A 596 14.92 -1.55 -3.06
C ASN A 596 13.68 -2.40 -3.36
N MET A 597 12.71 -1.88 -4.11
CA MET A 597 11.59 -2.70 -4.63
C MET A 597 12.06 -3.74 -5.66
N LEU A 598 13.19 -3.52 -6.34
CA LEU A 598 13.80 -4.48 -7.26
C LEU A 598 14.56 -5.60 -6.53
N ASP A 599 14.87 -5.46 -5.25
CA ASP A 599 15.67 -6.43 -4.48
C ASP A 599 15.09 -7.85 -4.55
N GLY A 600 13.77 -7.98 -4.50
CA GLY A 600 13.08 -9.27 -4.65
C GLY A 600 13.44 -10.02 -5.95
N SER A 601 13.87 -9.33 -7.00
CA SER A 601 14.25 -9.96 -8.29
C SER A 601 15.55 -10.75 -8.25
N ARG A 602 16.27 -10.78 -7.12
CA ARG A 602 17.41 -11.69 -6.92
C ARG A 602 16.96 -13.14 -6.74
N ASN A 603 15.70 -13.37 -6.40
CA ASN A 603 15.16 -14.71 -6.20
C ASN A 603 14.51 -15.22 -7.48
N ALA A 604 14.95 -16.38 -7.97
CA ALA A 604 14.41 -17.01 -9.18
C ALA A 604 12.89 -17.25 -9.10
N LEU A 605 12.37 -17.60 -7.92
CA LEU A 605 10.94 -17.77 -7.70
C LEU A 605 10.16 -16.47 -7.92
N VAL A 606 10.71 -15.33 -7.47
CA VAL A 606 10.10 -14.01 -7.66
C VAL A 606 10.08 -13.64 -9.14
N ILE A 607 11.16 -13.91 -9.86
CA ILE A 607 11.22 -13.63 -11.31
C ILE A 607 10.15 -14.42 -12.06
N GLN A 608 10.01 -15.71 -11.74
CA GLN A 608 9.10 -16.61 -12.46
C GLN A 608 7.62 -16.47 -12.06
N SER A 609 7.35 -16.32 -10.76
CA SER A 609 5.98 -16.42 -10.23
C SER A 609 5.38 -15.08 -9.83
N TYR A 610 6.19 -14.07 -9.50
CA TYR A 610 5.74 -12.79 -8.94
C TYR A 610 6.27 -11.60 -9.75
N TRP A 611 6.16 -11.68 -11.10
CA TRP A 611 6.72 -10.75 -12.06
C TRP A 611 6.35 -9.28 -11.77
N TRP A 612 5.18 -8.98 -11.26
CA TRP A 612 4.73 -7.61 -10.97
C TRP A 612 5.58 -6.89 -9.91
N ARG A 613 6.21 -7.64 -9.00
CA ARG A 613 7.05 -7.09 -7.92
C ARG A 613 8.30 -6.39 -8.45
N TRP A 614 8.82 -6.82 -9.60
CA TRP A 614 10.03 -6.26 -10.20
C TRP A 614 9.78 -5.53 -11.53
N VAL A 615 8.82 -5.97 -12.33
CA VAL A 615 8.52 -5.35 -13.64
C VAL A 615 8.04 -3.91 -13.47
N PHE A 616 7.11 -3.66 -12.56
CA PHE A 616 6.60 -2.30 -12.37
C PHE A 616 7.68 -1.33 -11.88
N PRO A 617 8.48 -1.58 -10.82
CA PRO A 617 9.55 -0.68 -10.43
C PRO A 617 10.58 -0.45 -11.53
N ALA A 618 10.98 -1.52 -12.26
CA ALA A 618 11.89 -1.41 -13.39
C ALA A 618 11.32 -0.53 -14.50
N LEU A 619 10.06 -0.73 -14.86
CA LEU A 619 9.38 0.03 -15.92
C LEU A 619 9.29 1.51 -15.55
N PHE A 620 8.87 1.85 -14.34
CA PHE A 620 8.73 3.23 -13.87
C PHE A 620 10.10 3.95 -13.85
N LEU A 621 11.13 3.30 -13.31
CA LEU A 621 12.50 3.83 -13.32
C LEU A 621 12.98 4.05 -14.75
N SER A 622 12.81 3.06 -15.65
CA SER A 622 13.24 3.15 -17.05
C SER A 622 12.53 4.27 -17.81
N ILE A 623 11.21 4.40 -17.65
CA ILE A 623 10.43 5.46 -18.30
C ILE A 623 10.96 6.84 -17.90
N VAL A 624 11.16 7.07 -16.60
CA VAL A 624 11.64 8.37 -16.12
C VAL A 624 13.04 8.66 -16.64
N VAL A 625 13.96 7.70 -16.58
CA VAL A 625 15.33 7.85 -17.08
C VAL A 625 15.34 8.14 -18.57
N ILE A 626 14.56 7.39 -19.38
CA ILE A 626 14.45 7.62 -20.83
C ILE A 626 13.88 9.01 -21.11
N CYS A 627 12.82 9.42 -20.42
CA CYS A 627 12.23 10.75 -20.60
C CYS A 627 13.23 11.87 -20.27
N ILE A 628 13.98 11.74 -19.18
CA ILE A 628 15.01 12.71 -18.79
C ILE A 628 16.11 12.78 -19.86
N ASN A 629 16.59 11.65 -20.37
CA ASN A 629 17.60 11.60 -21.42
C ASN A 629 17.10 12.25 -22.72
N ILE A 630 15.88 11.93 -23.17
CA ILE A 630 15.29 12.56 -24.38
C ILE A 630 15.20 14.09 -24.20
N ILE A 631 14.78 14.56 -23.03
CA ILE A 631 14.70 15.99 -22.72
C ILE A 631 16.10 16.61 -22.71
N GLY A 632 17.08 15.95 -22.07
CA GLY A 632 18.47 16.40 -22.02
C GLY A 632 19.10 16.51 -23.43
N ASP A 633 18.94 15.49 -24.26
CA ASP A 633 19.45 15.48 -25.63
C ASP A 633 18.78 16.56 -26.50
N THR A 634 17.45 16.73 -26.36
CA THR A 634 16.73 17.80 -27.07
C THR A 634 17.16 19.18 -26.59
N LEU A 635 17.39 19.38 -25.30
CA LEU A 635 17.92 20.64 -24.77
C LEU A 635 19.31 20.92 -25.33
N ARG A 636 20.17 19.90 -25.46
CA ARG A 636 21.48 20.01 -26.06
C ARG A 636 21.40 20.49 -27.53
N GLU A 637 20.53 19.83 -28.32
CA GLU A 637 20.34 20.20 -29.74
C GLU A 637 19.82 21.62 -29.92
N VAL A 638 18.85 22.02 -29.11
CA VAL A 638 18.17 23.32 -29.17
C VAL A 638 19.06 24.48 -28.67
N LEU A 639 19.95 24.22 -27.70
CA LEU A 639 20.85 25.20 -27.11
C LEU A 639 22.22 25.28 -27.84
N ASP A 640 22.53 24.38 -28.77
CA ASP A 640 23.77 24.44 -29.58
C ASP A 640 23.62 25.48 -30.71
N PRO A 641 24.40 26.58 -30.65
CA PRO A 641 24.35 27.62 -31.69
C PRO A 641 24.87 27.18 -33.06
N LYS A 642 25.61 26.05 -33.15
CA LYS A 642 26.16 25.54 -34.40
C LYS A 642 25.16 24.74 -35.24
N SER A 643 24.03 24.34 -34.69
CA SER A 643 22.97 23.63 -35.38
C SER A 643 22.26 24.44 -36.50
N GLU A 644 22.60 25.74 -36.63
CA GLU A 644 22.02 26.65 -37.61
C GLU A 644 22.72 26.60 -38.98
N VAL A 645 23.91 25.98 -39.08
CA VAL A 645 24.75 26.08 -40.32
C VAL A 645 24.46 24.93 -41.30
N ASP A 646 23.85 23.84 -40.85
CA ASP A 646 23.67 22.61 -41.64
C ASP A 646 22.21 22.27 -42.02
N LYS A 647 21.28 23.25 -41.97
CA LYS A 647 19.90 23.05 -42.49
C LYS A 647 19.48 24.10 -43.49
#